data_f6fb2a16fea8c6fb093057c0a8f4cff4
#
_entry.id   f6fb2a16fea8c6fb093057c0a8f4cff4
#
_cell.length_a   1.000
_cell.length_b   1.000
_cell.length_c   1.000
_cell.angle_alpha   90.00
_cell.angle_beta   90.00
_cell.angle_gamma   90.00
#
_symmetry.space_group_name_H-M   'P 1'
#
loop_
_entity.id
_entity.type
_entity.pdbx_description
1 polymer ?
#
loop_
_entity_poly.entity_id
_entity_poly.type
_entity_poly.pdbx_seq_one_letter_code
_entity_poly.pdbx_strand_id
1 'polypeptide(L)'
;MNSERLMALRFVLTFFQIYLKDLKVQTHHTGSVLLVRTIGHPQKLSVILPLTNGVQDETTDVERLNVLFKSTVKDRTLLAKGNILLIKEPFFEEADDNHYIRVDNPSNLVLLPDDHVAVPQLWQSRDNYSALQWKLKGNAALKKEKVLEAIRWYVTVTWFPKAGSLANKTASYERGLSFVVTDDTALKNDLHRNLSAAALQATQYDLAKTQALLSISSDDDSDLHDDKALLRAGTASYKLGDFCTAKSMFERLLNISPSYEPGIQMLEHTKDRLTEGKTGQYEFGAMTIAAKNDFGEYGSFLRRTEIRPSKIAGRGLFATEDIRCGEIVLCEKAFTAEPRPKSGPSKPAEMMDLHNNSKHIGSYAALFSATVRKIVDNPSLAHILDLHTDGTRESQKTIPLVDGLPAVDIFRVHSLLKRNVFSFGKHAIVNTPPAELNKTHETGADAVGLWYQVSHINHSCIANCHRNFIGDMMIVRANFDIPKNTEITLAYIEHSPLPSVQQGEFQMNWGFQCTCNLCISEQYITPNTKMYKHLVDAAATFKRWRTHPATATEVIRKAQELVDTITPLYHEHEKLPRLGVTDHHTMLMLIYKSKEQFDLMALNARQVIRDLGFILSVDGNNISMDRTNGIPEIHVVWALLFLSADIFEEGNSVLALGYCDLAEEIYTIFNGTKIGFEEMQKQLDEIVFSMQLA
;
A
#
# COMPACT_ATOMS: atom_id res chain seq x y z
N MET A 1 36.52 -11.70 28.52
CA MET A 1 35.71 -11.99 27.29
C MET A 1 36.60 -12.77 26.34
N ASN A 2 36.13 -13.90 25.79
CA ASN A 2 36.93 -14.76 24.92
C ASN A 2 37.15 -14.04 23.59
N SER A 3 38.38 -14.08 23.02
CA SER A 3 38.72 -13.35 21.76
C SER A 3 37.82 -13.73 20.55
N GLU A 4 37.32 -14.97 20.52
CA GLU A 4 36.40 -15.48 19.51
C GLU A 4 35.00 -14.84 19.63
N ARG A 5 34.57 -14.56 20.85
CA ARG A 5 33.28 -13.89 21.10
C ARG A 5 33.34 -12.39 20.75
N LEU A 6 34.48 -11.75 21.00
CA LEU A 6 34.77 -10.38 20.56
C LEU A 6 34.83 -10.29 19.03
N MET A 7 35.37 -11.32 18.36
CA MET A 7 35.34 -11.41 16.89
C MET A 7 33.92 -11.67 16.36
N ALA A 8 33.14 -12.55 17.00
CA ALA A 8 31.76 -12.82 16.57
C ALA A 8 30.84 -11.62 16.78
N LEU A 9 31.04 -10.87 17.84
CA LEU A 9 30.34 -9.59 18.07
C LEU A 9 30.84 -8.49 17.12
N ARG A 10 32.12 -8.54 16.69
CA ARG A 10 32.65 -7.68 15.59
C ARG A 10 32.13 -8.08 14.20
N PHE A 11 31.71 -9.33 13.99
CA PHE A 11 31.05 -9.79 12.76
C PHE A 11 29.57 -9.42 12.68
N VAL A 12 28.94 -9.00 13.79
CA VAL A 12 27.67 -8.24 13.78
C VAL A 12 27.95 -6.81 13.32
N LEU A 13 28.84 -6.66 12.34
CA LEU A 13 29.17 -5.47 11.56
C LEU A 13 29.09 -4.16 12.33
N THR A 14 30.13 -3.43 12.48
CA THR A 14 30.11 -2.00 12.87
C THR A 14 29.33 -1.61 14.12
N PHE A 15 28.55 -2.52 14.73
CA PHE A 15 27.86 -2.24 15.98
C PHE A 15 28.75 -2.51 17.19
N PHE A 16 28.77 -1.55 18.13
CA PHE A 16 29.45 -1.73 19.41
C PHE A 16 28.49 -2.38 20.40
N GLN A 17 28.92 -3.46 21.09
CA GLN A 17 28.13 -4.00 22.19
C GLN A 17 28.09 -3.00 23.34
N ILE A 18 26.86 -2.69 23.80
CA ILE A 18 26.58 -1.89 24.98
C ILE A 18 25.77 -2.73 25.97
N TYR A 19 25.75 -2.27 27.22
CA TYR A 19 25.05 -2.91 28.33
C TYR A 19 23.92 -2.03 28.83
N LEU A 20 22.98 -2.59 29.62
CA LEU A 20 21.83 -1.83 30.13
C LEU A 20 22.28 -0.58 30.93
N LYS A 21 23.37 -0.68 31.72
CA LYS A 21 23.96 0.44 32.46
C LYS A 21 24.53 1.57 31.56
N ASP A 22 24.81 1.29 30.31
CA ASP A 22 25.39 2.27 29.38
C ASP A 22 24.29 3.05 28.62
N LEU A 23 23.02 2.67 28.80
CA LEU A 23 21.90 3.32 28.14
C LEU A 23 21.66 4.71 28.73
N LYS A 24 21.52 5.70 27.83
CA LYS A 24 21.18 7.08 28.20
C LYS A 24 19.71 7.34 27.86
N VAL A 25 19.01 7.95 28.81
CA VAL A 25 17.58 8.29 28.69
C VAL A 25 17.35 9.21 27.48
N GLN A 26 16.20 9.02 26.79
CA GLN A 26 15.80 9.75 25.61
C GLN A 26 16.88 9.73 24.48
N THR A 27 17.63 8.62 24.40
CA THR A 27 18.73 8.50 23.46
C THR A 27 18.57 7.27 22.58
N HIS A 28 18.73 7.48 21.27
CA HIS A 28 18.87 6.43 20.26
C HIS A 28 20.35 6.07 20.11
N HIS A 29 20.72 4.87 20.53
CA HIS A 29 22.11 4.41 20.55
C HIS A 29 22.53 3.84 19.19
N THR A 30 22.61 4.73 18.18
CA THR A 30 23.01 4.38 16.81
C THR A 30 24.37 3.67 16.78
N GLY A 31 24.50 2.66 15.91
CA GLY A 31 25.72 1.86 15.80
C GLY A 31 26.00 0.94 17.00
N SER A 32 25.04 0.79 17.91
CA SER A 32 25.18 -0.04 19.10
C SER A 32 24.25 -1.25 19.07
N VAL A 33 24.65 -2.31 19.79
CA VAL A 33 23.85 -3.52 19.95
C VAL A 33 23.81 -3.95 21.39
N LEU A 34 22.62 -4.34 21.86
CA LEU A 34 22.37 -4.79 23.23
C LEU A 34 21.92 -6.25 23.19
N LEU A 35 22.62 -7.11 23.95
CA LEU A 35 22.27 -8.52 24.11
C LEU A 35 21.57 -8.71 25.44
N VAL A 36 20.33 -9.24 25.42
CA VAL A 36 19.54 -9.45 26.66
C VAL A 36 18.82 -10.80 26.61
N ARG A 37 18.45 -11.27 27.82
CA ARG A 37 17.61 -12.45 28.03
C ARG A 37 16.30 -12.05 28.71
N THR A 38 15.18 -12.53 28.22
CA THR A 38 13.88 -12.32 28.87
C THR A 38 13.79 -13.09 30.18
N ILE A 39 13.37 -12.44 31.26
CA ILE A 39 13.31 -13.03 32.61
C ILE A 39 11.90 -13.41 33.05
N GLY A 40 10.86 -12.81 32.46
CA GLY A 40 9.48 -13.01 32.81
C GLY A 40 8.67 -13.67 31.72
N HIS A 41 7.35 -13.75 31.93
CA HIS A 41 6.39 -14.05 30.88
C HIS A 41 5.92 -12.76 30.21
N PRO A 42 5.74 -12.76 28.88
CA PRO A 42 5.31 -11.57 28.16
C PRO A 42 3.95 -11.09 28.65
N GLN A 43 3.84 -9.82 28.93
CA GLN A 43 2.62 -9.17 29.37
C GLN A 43 2.12 -8.21 28.28
N LYS A 44 0.81 -8.07 28.18
CA LYS A 44 0.16 -7.07 27.35
C LYS A 44 -0.30 -5.94 28.26
N LEU A 45 0.47 -4.84 28.30
CA LEU A 45 0.21 -3.73 29.23
C LEU A 45 -1.09 -2.97 28.91
N SER A 46 -1.48 -2.93 27.66
CA SER A 46 -2.75 -2.34 27.23
C SER A 46 -3.17 -2.91 25.87
N VAL A 47 -4.33 -2.46 25.40
CA VAL A 47 -4.77 -2.79 24.02
C VAL A 47 -3.81 -2.23 22.98
N ILE A 48 -2.94 -1.27 23.33
CA ILE A 48 -2.06 -0.52 22.42
C ILE A 48 -0.65 -1.11 22.36
N LEU A 49 -0.07 -1.41 23.51
CA LEU A 49 1.30 -1.92 23.60
C LEU A 49 1.26 -3.42 23.35
N PRO A 50 1.80 -3.89 22.20
CA PRO A 50 1.66 -5.29 21.85
C PRO A 50 2.28 -6.23 22.87
N LEU A 51 3.51 -5.97 23.31
CA LEU A 51 4.21 -6.86 24.24
C LEU A 51 5.22 -6.12 25.12
N THR A 52 5.28 -6.48 26.39
CA THR A 52 6.34 -6.07 27.30
C THR A 52 6.90 -7.26 28.06
N ASN A 53 8.17 -7.22 28.41
CA ASN A 53 8.82 -8.17 29.32
C ASN A 53 10.00 -7.52 30.06
N GLY A 54 10.35 -8.06 31.21
CA GLY A 54 11.64 -7.78 31.86
C GLY A 54 12.75 -8.48 31.09
N VAL A 55 13.85 -7.77 30.86
CA VAL A 55 15.05 -8.31 30.21
C VAL A 55 16.27 -8.09 31.10
N GLN A 56 17.21 -9.00 31.00
CA GLN A 56 18.47 -8.98 31.76
C GLN A 56 19.64 -9.08 30.80
N ASP A 57 20.64 -8.23 30.96
CA ASP A 57 21.90 -8.36 30.24
C ASP A 57 22.90 -9.31 30.95
N GLU A 58 24.08 -9.48 30.38
CA GLU A 58 25.09 -10.37 30.94
C GLU A 58 25.79 -9.81 32.19
N THR A 59 25.64 -8.52 32.49
CA THR A 59 26.11 -7.89 33.74
C THR A 59 25.13 -8.06 34.90
N THR A 60 23.99 -8.71 34.61
CA THR A 60 22.87 -8.96 35.54
C THR A 60 21.96 -7.78 35.78
N ASP A 61 22.18 -6.66 35.11
CA ASP A 61 21.27 -5.52 35.14
C ASP A 61 19.94 -5.89 34.48
N VAL A 62 18.87 -5.29 34.97
CA VAL A 62 17.49 -5.62 34.53
C VAL A 62 16.76 -4.36 34.09
N GLU A 63 16.07 -4.43 32.96
CA GLU A 63 15.26 -3.33 32.46
C GLU A 63 13.98 -3.87 31.80
N ARG A 64 13.04 -2.99 31.54
CA ARG A 64 11.81 -3.31 30.80
C ARG A 64 12.04 -3.16 29.29
N LEU A 65 11.59 -4.14 28.51
CA LEU A 65 11.55 -4.09 27.06
C LEU A 65 10.09 -3.97 26.58
N ASN A 66 9.81 -2.93 25.82
CA ASN A 66 8.54 -2.70 25.16
C ASN A 66 8.72 -2.87 23.65
N VAL A 67 7.95 -3.80 23.06
CA VAL A 67 7.92 -4.05 21.61
C VAL A 67 6.61 -3.49 21.05
N LEU A 68 6.69 -2.49 20.18
CA LEU A 68 5.55 -1.70 19.70
C LEU A 68 5.04 -2.10 18.33
N PHE A 69 5.75 -2.95 17.60
CA PHE A 69 5.27 -3.45 16.32
C PHE A 69 4.31 -4.63 16.47
N LYS A 70 3.29 -4.69 15.62
CA LYS A 70 2.34 -5.78 15.58
C LYS A 70 2.95 -6.97 14.83
N SER A 71 3.14 -8.09 15.53
CA SER A 71 3.50 -9.35 14.85
C SER A 71 2.29 -9.91 14.09
N THR A 72 2.51 -10.34 12.83
CA THR A 72 1.50 -11.05 12.04
C THR A 72 1.18 -12.43 12.60
N VAL A 73 2.14 -13.01 13.31
CA VAL A 73 1.94 -14.26 14.06
C VAL A 73 1.36 -13.89 15.42
N LYS A 74 0.24 -14.50 15.83
CA LYS A 74 -0.34 -14.38 17.19
C LYS A 74 0.61 -14.90 18.29
N ASP A 75 1.90 -14.77 18.06
CA ASP A 75 2.93 -15.47 18.78
C ASP A 75 3.51 -14.58 19.91
N ARG A 76 3.06 -14.86 21.12
CA ARG A 76 3.69 -14.31 22.34
C ARG A 76 5.08 -14.92 22.60
N THR A 77 5.54 -15.83 21.74
CA THR A 77 6.79 -16.56 21.94
C THR A 77 8.02 -15.70 21.69
N LEU A 78 7.94 -14.61 20.92
CA LEU A 78 9.07 -13.69 20.71
C LEU A 78 9.67 -13.20 22.03
N LEU A 79 8.86 -12.85 23.01
CA LEU A 79 9.28 -12.44 24.36
C LEU A 79 9.04 -13.53 25.42
N ALA A 80 9.00 -14.82 25.02
CA ALA A 80 8.84 -15.91 25.97
C ALA A 80 10.04 -15.92 26.97
N LYS A 81 9.77 -16.33 28.21
CA LYS A 81 10.79 -16.42 29.27
C LYS A 81 11.99 -17.27 28.81
N GLY A 82 13.18 -16.73 29.00
CA GLY A 82 14.45 -17.37 28.65
C GLY A 82 14.92 -17.11 27.23
N ASN A 83 14.13 -16.43 26.37
CA ASN A 83 14.57 -16.06 25.05
C ASN A 83 15.73 -15.08 25.11
N ILE A 84 16.71 -15.27 24.21
CA ILE A 84 17.86 -14.41 24.07
C ILE A 84 17.62 -13.51 22.85
N LEU A 85 17.70 -12.22 23.09
CA LEU A 85 17.38 -11.19 22.13
C LEU A 85 18.58 -10.29 21.86
N LEU A 86 18.84 -10.01 20.60
CA LEU A 86 19.78 -8.99 20.17
C LEU A 86 18.97 -7.78 19.73
N ILE A 87 19.15 -6.66 20.41
CA ILE A 87 18.47 -5.39 20.12
C ILE A 87 19.48 -4.47 19.43
N LYS A 88 19.23 -4.13 18.18
CA LYS A 88 20.06 -3.22 17.38
C LYS A 88 19.58 -1.80 17.61
N GLU A 89 20.54 -0.91 17.81
CA GLU A 89 20.29 0.53 18.00
C GLU A 89 19.17 0.81 19.00
N PRO A 90 19.30 0.36 20.26
CA PRO A 90 18.24 0.50 21.24
C PRO A 90 17.92 1.97 21.52
N PHE A 91 16.62 2.28 21.62
CA PHE A 91 16.13 3.56 22.14
C PHE A 91 15.69 3.38 23.58
N PHE A 92 16.22 4.21 24.49
CA PHE A 92 15.89 4.17 25.91
C PHE A 92 14.95 5.32 26.23
N GLU A 93 13.67 5.01 26.35
CA GLU A 93 12.58 5.96 26.53
C GLU A 93 12.27 6.17 28.01
N GLU A 94 11.96 7.42 28.38
CA GLU A 94 11.37 7.79 29.67
C GLU A 94 9.93 8.25 29.43
N ALA A 95 8.98 7.60 30.10
CA ALA A 95 7.59 8.00 30.08
C ALA A 95 6.94 7.69 31.43
N ASP A 96 6.18 8.63 31.96
CA ASP A 96 5.43 8.50 33.23
C ASP A 96 6.31 8.03 34.40
N ASP A 97 7.46 8.65 34.61
CA ASP A 97 8.47 8.32 35.64
C ASP A 97 9.05 6.89 35.56
N ASN A 98 8.91 6.24 34.42
CA ASN A 98 9.47 4.92 34.16
C ASN A 98 10.39 4.95 32.93
N HIS A 99 11.43 4.11 32.99
CA HIS A 99 12.33 3.91 31.85
C HIS A 99 12.06 2.54 31.21
N TYR A 100 12.28 2.45 29.91
CA TYR A 100 12.21 1.18 29.18
C TYR A 100 12.93 1.23 27.83
N ILE A 101 13.37 0.07 27.37
CA ILE A 101 13.89 -0.10 26.02
C ILE A 101 12.70 -0.18 25.08
N ARG A 102 12.66 0.68 24.10
CA ARG A 102 11.63 0.73 23.07
C ARG A 102 12.13 0.14 21.76
N VAL A 103 11.33 -0.76 21.16
CA VAL A 103 11.59 -1.32 19.84
C VAL A 103 10.33 -1.18 18.98
N ASP A 104 10.39 -0.29 18.01
CA ASP A 104 9.28 -0.03 17.07
C ASP A 104 9.38 -0.87 15.79
N ASN A 105 10.53 -1.48 15.53
CA ASN A 105 10.85 -2.07 14.26
C ASN A 105 11.28 -3.53 14.39
N PRO A 106 10.66 -4.46 13.62
CA PRO A 106 11.03 -5.86 13.62
C PRO A 106 12.50 -6.13 13.32
N SER A 107 13.15 -5.34 12.44
CA SER A 107 14.54 -5.55 12.05
C SER A 107 15.55 -5.21 13.17
N ASN A 108 15.11 -4.48 14.19
CA ASN A 108 15.94 -4.11 15.32
C ASN A 108 15.90 -5.14 16.46
N LEU A 109 15.06 -6.18 16.34
CA LEU A 109 14.92 -7.22 17.35
C LEU A 109 15.18 -8.60 16.74
N VAL A 110 16.28 -9.22 17.13
CA VAL A 110 16.69 -10.55 16.63
C VAL A 110 16.61 -11.56 17.76
N LEU A 111 15.86 -12.65 17.55
CA LEU A 111 15.83 -13.78 18.48
C LEU A 111 17.03 -14.70 18.16
N LEU A 112 17.96 -14.81 19.12
CA LEU A 112 19.11 -15.68 18.95
C LEU A 112 18.83 -17.11 19.46
N PRO A 113 19.40 -18.13 18.79
CA PRO A 113 19.47 -19.48 19.34
C PRO A 113 20.35 -19.51 20.60
N ASP A 114 20.05 -20.40 21.56
CA ASP A 114 20.78 -20.50 22.83
C ASP A 114 22.26 -20.85 22.66
N ASP A 115 22.61 -21.49 21.58
CA ASP A 115 23.96 -21.93 21.21
C ASP A 115 24.67 -21.00 20.23
N HIS A 116 24.06 -19.86 19.91
CA HIS A 116 24.70 -18.85 19.06
C HIS A 116 26.00 -18.35 19.68
N VAL A 117 27.04 -18.17 18.87
CA VAL A 117 28.39 -17.80 19.32
C VAL A 117 28.45 -16.49 20.14
N ALA A 118 27.51 -15.56 19.88
CA ALA A 118 27.38 -14.31 20.64
C ALA A 118 26.75 -14.49 22.02
N VAL A 119 26.11 -15.64 22.29
CA VAL A 119 25.43 -15.91 23.57
C VAL A 119 26.45 -16.25 24.65
N PRO A 120 26.38 -15.63 25.85
CA PRO A 120 27.22 -15.99 26.99
C PRO A 120 27.10 -17.47 27.34
N GLN A 121 28.21 -18.12 27.69
CA GLN A 121 28.23 -19.53 28.10
C GLN A 121 27.23 -19.86 29.23
N LEU A 122 27.01 -18.92 30.12
CA LEU A 122 26.03 -19.02 31.24
C LEU A 122 24.57 -19.12 30.76
N TRP A 123 24.27 -18.62 29.55
CA TRP A 123 22.93 -18.61 28.97
C TRP A 123 22.75 -19.71 27.92
N GLN A 124 23.85 -20.38 27.53
CA GLN A 124 23.79 -21.48 26.56
C GLN A 124 23.11 -22.70 27.17
N SER A 125 22.18 -23.28 26.44
CA SER A 125 21.60 -24.57 26.78
C SER A 125 22.67 -25.66 26.63
N ARG A 126 22.86 -26.50 27.68
CA ARG A 126 23.76 -27.66 27.62
C ARG A 126 23.13 -28.89 26.97
N ASP A 127 21.95 -28.76 26.40
CA ASP A 127 21.20 -29.88 25.85
C ASP A 127 21.74 -30.23 24.46
N ASN A 128 22.55 -31.28 24.39
CA ASN A 128 23.01 -31.90 23.13
C ASN A 128 21.87 -32.72 22.52
N TYR A 129 20.89 -32.08 21.87
CA TYR A 129 19.83 -32.79 21.15
C TYR A 129 20.36 -33.33 19.81
N SER A 130 19.93 -34.55 19.45
CA SER A 130 20.12 -35.07 18.11
C SER A 130 19.24 -34.37 17.09
N ALA A 131 19.55 -34.43 15.80
CA ALA A 131 18.73 -33.89 14.73
C ALA A 131 17.28 -34.36 14.81
N LEU A 132 17.06 -35.61 15.16
CA LEU A 132 15.70 -36.16 15.36
C LEU A 132 14.98 -35.50 16.52
N GLN A 133 15.65 -35.27 17.64
CA GLN A 133 15.06 -34.60 18.81
C GLN A 133 14.68 -33.14 18.49
N TRP A 134 15.51 -32.41 17.76
CA TRP A 134 15.19 -31.07 17.27
C TRP A 134 13.98 -31.08 16.34
N LYS A 135 13.91 -32.03 15.37
CA LYS A 135 12.73 -32.24 14.51
C LYS A 135 11.47 -32.44 15.35
N LEU A 136 11.51 -33.29 16.39
CA LEU A 136 10.38 -33.56 17.26
C LEU A 136 9.93 -32.33 18.04
N LYS A 137 10.88 -31.50 18.55
CA LYS A 137 10.57 -30.20 19.20
C LYS A 137 9.90 -29.24 18.22
N GLY A 138 10.42 -29.08 17.01
CA GLY A 138 9.81 -28.27 15.95
C GLY A 138 8.39 -28.73 15.62
N ASN A 139 8.17 -30.03 15.47
CA ASN A 139 6.84 -30.60 15.23
C ASN A 139 5.89 -30.32 16.39
N ALA A 140 6.35 -30.43 17.64
CA ALA A 140 5.53 -30.15 18.83
C ALA A 140 5.18 -28.66 18.95
N ALA A 141 6.10 -27.76 18.59
CA ALA A 141 5.84 -26.32 18.53
C ALA A 141 4.82 -25.99 17.44
N LEU A 142 4.95 -26.55 16.24
CA LEU A 142 4.05 -26.32 15.12
C LEU A 142 2.61 -26.80 15.43
N LYS A 143 2.46 -27.96 16.09
CA LYS A 143 1.16 -28.46 16.56
C LYS A 143 0.47 -27.52 17.58
N LYS A 144 1.26 -26.71 18.29
CA LYS A 144 0.78 -25.72 19.25
C LYS A 144 0.65 -24.31 18.62
N GLU A 145 0.70 -24.21 17.30
CA GLU A 145 0.67 -22.95 16.54
C GLU A 145 1.80 -21.96 16.90
N LYS A 146 2.86 -22.46 17.48
CA LYS A 146 4.07 -21.68 17.83
C LYS A 146 5.06 -21.67 16.67
N VAL A 147 4.67 -21.01 15.60
CA VAL A 147 5.34 -21.09 14.29
C VAL A 147 6.80 -20.61 14.34
N LEU A 148 7.07 -19.46 14.98
CA LEU A 148 8.44 -18.93 15.11
C LEU A 148 9.33 -19.84 15.95
N GLU A 149 8.78 -20.45 17.02
CA GLU A 149 9.48 -21.46 17.82
C GLU A 149 9.78 -22.71 16.97
N ALA A 150 8.85 -23.15 16.13
CA ALA A 150 9.06 -24.26 15.23
C ALA A 150 10.16 -23.97 14.21
N ILE A 151 10.15 -22.79 13.57
CA ILE A 151 11.20 -22.33 12.66
C ILE A 151 12.56 -22.35 13.36
N ARG A 152 12.64 -21.78 14.58
CA ARG A 152 13.86 -21.78 15.39
C ARG A 152 14.42 -23.21 15.56
N TRP A 153 13.59 -24.16 15.99
CA TRP A 153 14.04 -25.55 16.19
C TRP A 153 14.48 -26.24 14.90
N TYR A 154 13.82 -25.99 13.77
CA TYR A 154 14.20 -26.54 12.49
C TYR A 154 15.49 -25.91 11.94
N VAL A 155 15.67 -24.59 12.09
CA VAL A 155 16.85 -23.86 11.65
C VAL A 155 18.08 -24.28 12.46
N THR A 156 17.95 -24.51 13.79
CA THR A 156 19.06 -24.97 14.65
C THR A 156 19.68 -26.27 14.10
N VAL A 157 18.89 -27.18 13.54
CA VAL A 157 19.40 -28.43 12.96
C VAL A 157 20.15 -28.21 11.64
N THR A 158 19.75 -27.20 10.87
CA THR A 158 20.31 -26.96 9.54
C THR A 158 21.57 -26.08 9.56
N TRP A 159 21.92 -25.49 10.71
CA TRP A 159 22.96 -24.44 10.80
C TRP A 159 24.26 -24.85 11.53
N PHE A 160 24.39 -26.07 12.12
CA PHE A 160 25.58 -26.42 12.88
C PHE A 160 26.59 -27.27 12.10
N PRO A 161 27.82 -26.75 11.82
CA PRO A 161 28.97 -27.59 11.49
C PRO A 161 29.51 -28.27 12.77
N LYS A 162 29.87 -29.56 12.69
CA LYS A 162 30.70 -30.21 13.71
C LYS A 162 31.90 -29.32 14.03
N ALA A 163 32.10 -29.02 15.32
CA ALA A 163 33.32 -28.40 15.81
C ALA A 163 34.53 -29.29 15.43
N GLY A 164 35.27 -28.91 14.41
CA GLY A 164 36.47 -29.64 14.03
C GLY A 164 36.94 -29.37 12.60
N SER A 165 37.17 -28.15 12.18
CA SER A 165 38.27 -27.77 11.28
C SER A 165 38.36 -26.24 11.12
N LEU A 166 39.41 -25.71 11.69
CA LEU A 166 39.83 -24.31 11.64
C LEU A 166 40.66 -24.07 10.37
N ALA A 167 40.14 -24.29 9.18
CA ALA A 167 40.86 -23.95 7.96
C ALA A 167 39.89 -23.40 6.90
N ASN A 168 40.12 -22.16 6.55
CA ASN A 168 39.57 -21.34 5.48
C ASN A 168 38.42 -20.37 5.83
N LYS A 169 38.85 -19.23 6.40
CA LYS A 169 38.02 -18.10 6.86
C LYS A 169 37.71 -17.05 5.79
N THR A 170 37.73 -17.31 4.50
CA THR A 170 37.55 -16.24 3.47
C THR A 170 36.64 -16.54 2.31
N ALA A 171 35.78 -17.54 2.39
CA ALA A 171 34.88 -17.83 1.27
C ALA A 171 33.43 -17.93 1.75
N SER A 172 32.73 -16.79 1.59
CA SER A 172 31.35 -16.68 1.21
C SER A 172 30.27 -17.37 2.08
N TYR A 173 29.43 -16.54 2.60
CA TYR A 173 28.13 -16.81 3.20
C TYR A 173 27.17 -17.66 2.33
N GLU A 174 27.46 -17.89 1.07
CA GLU A 174 26.73 -18.82 0.19
C GLU A 174 26.86 -20.30 0.61
N ARG A 175 27.79 -20.65 1.50
CA ARG A 175 28.01 -22.01 1.98
C ARG A 175 27.35 -22.33 3.33
N GLY A 176 26.65 -21.42 3.99
CA GLY A 176 26.01 -21.65 5.29
C GLY A 176 24.89 -22.70 5.26
N LEU A 177 24.34 -23.00 4.10
CA LEU A 177 23.24 -23.94 3.91
C LEU A 177 23.68 -25.41 3.67
N SER A 178 24.97 -25.72 3.72
CA SER A 178 25.47 -27.02 3.34
C SER A 178 25.80 -28.00 4.48
N PHE A 179 25.46 -27.71 5.73
CA PHE A 179 25.87 -28.55 6.86
C PHE A 179 24.69 -29.13 7.65
N VAL A 180 24.04 -30.11 7.08
CA VAL A 180 23.31 -31.08 7.89
C VAL A 180 24.29 -32.10 8.45
N VAL A 181 24.33 -32.21 9.79
CA VAL A 181 25.20 -33.13 10.54
C VAL A 181 24.73 -34.58 10.43
N THR A 182 23.86 -34.94 9.52
CA THR A 182 23.42 -36.33 9.34
C THR A 182 23.66 -36.77 7.91
N ASP A 183 24.24 -37.96 7.77
CA ASP A 183 24.34 -38.68 6.48
C ASP A 183 22.95 -39.23 6.07
N ASP A 184 21.91 -39.02 6.88
CA ASP A 184 20.53 -39.43 6.64
C ASP A 184 19.81 -38.39 5.76
N THR A 185 19.83 -38.66 4.46
CA THR A 185 19.15 -37.81 3.45
C THR A 185 17.65 -37.72 3.69
N ALA A 186 17.01 -38.79 4.16
CA ALA A 186 15.57 -38.79 4.43
C ALA A 186 15.21 -37.82 5.58
N LEU A 187 15.98 -37.85 6.68
CA LEU A 187 15.79 -36.92 7.79
C LEU A 187 16.05 -35.48 7.37
N LYS A 188 17.04 -35.24 6.51
CA LYS A 188 17.35 -33.91 5.95
C LYS A 188 16.19 -33.39 5.14
N ASN A 189 15.67 -34.15 4.19
CA ASN A 189 14.53 -33.77 3.35
C ASN A 189 13.28 -33.49 4.20
N ASP A 190 13.04 -34.30 5.23
CA ASP A 190 11.95 -34.08 6.19
C ASP A 190 12.07 -32.75 6.96
N LEU A 191 13.27 -32.39 7.40
CA LEU A 191 13.53 -31.12 8.07
C LEU A 191 13.27 -29.93 7.13
N HIS A 192 13.77 -29.99 5.91
CA HIS A 192 13.50 -28.96 4.90
C HIS A 192 11.99 -28.85 4.61
N ARG A 193 11.28 -29.96 4.44
CA ARG A 193 9.81 -29.94 4.29
C ARG A 193 9.10 -29.29 5.47
N ASN A 194 9.46 -29.63 6.70
CA ASN A 194 8.84 -29.08 7.88
C ASN A 194 9.13 -27.60 8.06
N LEU A 195 10.37 -27.18 7.78
CA LEU A 195 10.76 -25.77 7.80
C LEU A 195 9.98 -24.97 6.73
N SER A 196 9.81 -25.51 5.52
CA SER A 196 9.02 -24.87 4.48
C SER A 196 7.56 -24.67 4.88
N ALA A 197 6.95 -25.65 5.59
CA ALA A 197 5.60 -25.54 6.10
C ALA A 197 5.47 -24.44 7.17
N ALA A 198 6.41 -24.39 8.10
CA ALA A 198 6.44 -23.36 9.13
C ALA A 198 6.69 -21.97 8.53
N ALA A 199 7.60 -21.85 7.56
CA ALA A 199 7.89 -20.61 6.87
C ALA A 199 6.67 -20.07 6.08
N LEU A 200 5.89 -20.93 5.41
CA LEU A 200 4.63 -20.54 4.78
C LEU A 200 3.64 -19.93 5.79
N GLN A 201 3.46 -20.58 6.95
CA GLN A 201 2.58 -20.06 8.01
C GLN A 201 3.09 -18.74 8.60
N ALA A 202 4.41 -18.52 8.60
CA ALA A 202 5.04 -17.28 9.03
C ALA A 202 5.07 -16.18 7.95
N THR A 203 4.51 -16.43 6.77
CA THR A 203 4.57 -15.51 5.60
C THR A 203 5.99 -15.25 5.07
N GLN A 204 6.95 -16.11 5.41
CA GLN A 204 8.34 -16.09 4.95
C GLN A 204 8.45 -16.90 3.65
N TYR A 205 7.88 -16.35 2.57
CA TYR A 205 7.70 -17.10 1.32
C TYR A 205 9.01 -17.41 0.60
N ASP A 206 10.02 -16.53 0.67
CA ASP A 206 11.34 -16.82 0.12
C ASP A 206 12.00 -18.03 0.81
N LEU A 207 11.93 -18.06 2.14
CA LEU A 207 12.41 -19.19 2.93
C LEU A 207 11.61 -20.45 2.61
N ALA A 208 10.28 -20.34 2.56
CA ALA A 208 9.38 -21.45 2.28
C ALA A 208 9.67 -22.07 0.90
N LYS A 209 9.81 -21.25 -0.14
CA LYS A 209 10.15 -21.66 -1.51
C LYS A 209 11.51 -22.39 -1.53
N THR A 210 12.54 -21.77 -0.95
CA THR A 210 13.89 -22.33 -0.92
C THR A 210 13.92 -23.68 -0.21
N GLN A 211 13.33 -23.77 0.97
CA GLN A 211 13.34 -24.99 1.78
C GLN A 211 12.49 -26.10 1.15
N ALA A 212 11.37 -25.76 0.50
CA ALA A 212 10.59 -26.74 -0.23
C ALA A 212 11.39 -27.34 -1.38
N LEU A 213 12.08 -26.52 -2.19
CA LEU A 213 12.91 -26.99 -3.30
C LEU A 213 14.09 -27.84 -2.84
N LEU A 214 14.73 -27.48 -1.72
CA LEU A 214 15.82 -28.26 -1.12
C LEU A 214 15.37 -29.61 -0.58
N SER A 215 14.08 -29.81 -0.32
CA SER A 215 13.55 -31.08 0.16
C SER A 215 13.20 -32.08 -0.94
N ILE A 216 13.26 -31.68 -2.23
CA ILE A 216 12.99 -32.54 -3.38
C ILE A 216 14.21 -33.36 -3.64
N SER A 217 14.06 -34.71 -3.72
CA SER A 217 15.13 -35.62 -4.02
C SER A 217 15.57 -35.51 -5.48
N SER A 218 16.87 -35.57 -5.71
CA SER A 218 17.43 -35.59 -7.07
C SER A 218 17.44 -37.00 -7.70
N ASP A 219 17.14 -38.03 -6.93
CA ASP A 219 17.21 -39.42 -7.35
C ASP A 219 15.80 -39.98 -7.66
N ASP A 220 15.72 -40.67 -8.77
CA ASP A 220 14.60 -40.94 -9.65
C ASP A 220 13.48 -41.85 -9.11
N ASP A 221 13.49 -42.35 -7.88
CA ASP A 221 12.58 -43.45 -7.49
C ASP A 221 11.91 -43.37 -6.11
N SER A 222 11.98 -42.22 -5.37
CA SER A 222 11.39 -42.18 -4.02
C SER A 222 10.31 -41.10 -3.82
N ASP A 223 9.43 -40.91 -4.78
CA ASP A 223 8.59 -39.70 -4.97
C ASP A 223 7.36 -39.56 -4.08
N LEU A 224 7.21 -40.37 -3.04
CA LEU A 224 6.02 -40.32 -2.14
C LEU A 224 5.82 -39.01 -1.35
N HIS A 225 6.79 -38.05 -1.42
CA HIS A 225 6.74 -36.83 -0.63
C HIS A 225 7.00 -35.53 -1.40
N ASP A 226 7.23 -35.59 -2.70
CA ASP A 226 7.49 -34.40 -3.51
C ASP A 226 6.24 -33.55 -3.76
N ASP A 227 5.05 -34.16 -3.68
CA ASP A 227 3.77 -33.48 -3.80
C ASP A 227 3.61 -32.34 -2.79
N LYS A 228 3.96 -32.55 -1.52
CA LYS A 228 3.91 -31.51 -0.48
C LYS A 228 4.95 -30.44 -0.68
N ALA A 229 6.13 -30.80 -1.15
CA ALA A 229 7.18 -29.86 -1.44
C ALA A 229 6.83 -28.97 -2.63
N LEU A 230 6.35 -29.58 -3.73
CA LEU A 230 5.89 -28.85 -4.92
C LEU A 230 4.72 -27.93 -4.63
N LEU A 231 3.72 -28.40 -3.85
CA LEU A 231 2.60 -27.56 -3.41
C LEU A 231 3.09 -26.33 -2.65
N ARG A 232 4.01 -26.50 -1.70
CA ARG A 232 4.55 -25.40 -0.89
C ARG A 232 5.40 -24.43 -1.69
N ALA A 233 6.27 -24.94 -2.57
CA ALA A 233 7.07 -24.12 -3.47
C ALA A 233 6.18 -23.30 -4.42
N GLY A 234 5.15 -23.95 -5.00
CA GLY A 234 4.16 -23.28 -5.83
C GLY A 234 3.36 -22.22 -5.07
N THR A 235 2.87 -22.57 -3.87
CA THR A 235 2.13 -21.63 -3.00
C THR A 235 3.00 -20.42 -2.60
N ALA A 236 4.26 -20.63 -2.22
CA ALA A 236 5.18 -19.56 -1.88
C ALA A 236 5.45 -18.65 -3.09
N SER A 237 5.67 -19.22 -4.29
CA SER A 237 5.84 -18.46 -5.53
C SER A 237 4.59 -17.65 -5.86
N TYR A 238 3.40 -18.22 -5.70
CA TYR A 238 2.12 -17.55 -5.89
C TYR A 238 1.98 -16.33 -4.96
N LYS A 239 2.29 -16.49 -3.67
CA LYS A 239 2.24 -15.41 -2.67
C LYS A 239 3.28 -14.31 -2.89
N LEU A 240 4.38 -14.63 -3.54
CA LEU A 240 5.38 -13.64 -4.01
C LEU A 240 4.97 -12.93 -5.31
N GLY A 241 3.88 -13.34 -5.95
CA GLY A 241 3.44 -12.81 -7.24
C GLY A 241 4.16 -13.45 -8.45
N ASP A 242 5.02 -14.45 -8.24
CA ASP A 242 5.70 -15.20 -9.30
C ASP A 242 4.80 -16.32 -9.81
N PHE A 243 3.74 -15.92 -10.53
CA PHE A 243 2.72 -16.85 -11.02
C PHE A 243 3.26 -17.82 -12.10
N CYS A 244 4.30 -17.44 -12.83
CA CYS A 244 4.93 -18.33 -13.81
C CYS A 244 5.61 -19.53 -13.13
N THR A 245 6.42 -19.27 -12.10
CA THR A 245 7.04 -20.33 -11.28
C THR A 245 5.97 -21.13 -10.54
N ALA A 246 4.96 -20.48 -9.97
CA ALA A 246 3.87 -21.17 -9.28
C ALA A 246 3.17 -22.18 -10.21
N LYS A 247 2.79 -21.75 -11.43
CA LYS A 247 2.21 -22.62 -12.45
C LYS A 247 3.07 -23.84 -12.73
N SER A 248 4.37 -23.64 -12.98
CA SER A 248 5.31 -24.73 -13.25
C SER A 248 5.37 -25.75 -12.10
N MET A 249 5.37 -25.27 -10.83
CA MET A 249 5.40 -26.15 -9.66
C MET A 249 4.10 -26.95 -9.54
N PHE A 250 2.94 -26.35 -9.76
CA PHE A 250 1.65 -27.04 -9.69
C PHE A 250 1.45 -28.01 -10.87
N GLU A 251 1.93 -27.70 -12.07
CA GLU A 251 1.92 -28.63 -13.21
C GLU A 251 2.80 -29.86 -12.92
N ARG A 252 4.01 -29.66 -12.35
CA ARG A 252 4.86 -30.77 -11.91
C ARG A 252 4.18 -31.61 -10.85
N LEU A 253 3.54 -30.98 -9.85
CA LEU A 253 2.77 -31.66 -8.81
C LEU A 253 1.70 -32.58 -9.42
N LEU A 254 0.92 -32.05 -10.36
CA LEU A 254 -0.19 -32.79 -10.97
C LEU A 254 0.28 -33.86 -11.96
N ASN A 255 1.50 -33.78 -12.48
CA ASN A 255 2.11 -34.87 -13.23
C ASN A 255 2.43 -36.07 -12.33
N ILE A 256 2.81 -35.84 -11.07
CA ILE A 256 3.08 -36.88 -10.07
C ILE A 256 1.77 -37.37 -9.45
N SER A 257 0.89 -36.45 -9.06
CA SER A 257 -0.37 -36.72 -8.35
C SER A 257 -1.55 -36.05 -9.05
N PRO A 258 -2.08 -36.62 -10.16
CA PRO A 258 -3.08 -35.97 -11.01
C PRO A 258 -4.40 -35.60 -10.31
N SER A 259 -4.78 -36.31 -9.23
CA SER A 259 -6.03 -36.10 -8.48
C SER A 259 -5.82 -35.30 -7.18
N TYR A 260 -4.67 -34.63 -7.02
CA TYR A 260 -4.37 -33.88 -5.81
C TYR A 260 -5.13 -32.56 -5.79
N GLU A 261 -6.31 -32.56 -5.15
CA GLU A 261 -7.28 -31.47 -5.17
C GLU A 261 -6.69 -30.09 -4.82
N PRO A 262 -5.85 -29.89 -3.77
CA PRO A 262 -5.24 -28.60 -3.50
C PRO A 262 -4.34 -28.10 -4.64
N GLY A 263 -3.67 -29.01 -5.36
CA GLY A 263 -2.84 -28.67 -6.51
C GLY A 263 -3.66 -28.20 -7.71
N ILE A 264 -4.81 -28.85 -7.97
CA ILE A 264 -5.76 -28.49 -9.03
C ILE A 264 -6.29 -27.08 -8.79
N GLN A 265 -6.81 -26.80 -7.59
CA GLN A 265 -7.35 -25.50 -7.21
C GLN A 265 -6.29 -24.38 -7.34
N MET A 266 -5.09 -24.62 -6.83
CA MET A 266 -4.01 -23.62 -6.90
C MET A 266 -3.51 -23.38 -8.33
N LEU A 267 -3.52 -24.40 -9.19
CA LEU A 267 -3.17 -24.24 -10.60
C LEU A 267 -4.24 -23.40 -11.33
N GLU A 268 -5.51 -23.61 -11.03
CA GLU A 268 -6.64 -22.86 -11.59
C GLU A 268 -6.57 -21.39 -11.19
N HIS A 269 -6.44 -21.10 -9.88
CA HIS A 269 -6.22 -19.74 -9.40
C HIS A 269 -4.99 -19.08 -10.03
N THR A 270 -3.91 -19.83 -10.23
CA THR A 270 -2.69 -19.28 -10.84
C THR A 270 -2.91 -18.93 -12.32
N LYS A 271 -3.66 -19.75 -13.06
CA LYS A 271 -4.03 -19.47 -14.46
C LYS A 271 -4.89 -18.21 -14.57
N ASP A 272 -5.81 -17.99 -13.63
CA ASP A 272 -6.62 -16.76 -13.57
C ASP A 272 -5.72 -15.54 -13.40
N ARG A 273 -4.80 -15.56 -12.41
CA ARG A 273 -3.83 -14.45 -12.18
C ARG A 273 -2.97 -14.16 -13.41
N LEU A 274 -2.51 -15.19 -14.12
CA LEU A 274 -1.76 -15.04 -15.36
C LEU A 274 -2.62 -14.44 -16.48
N THR A 275 -3.89 -14.83 -16.58
CA THR A 275 -4.84 -14.30 -17.55
C THR A 275 -5.14 -12.82 -17.27
N GLU A 276 -5.42 -12.46 -16.02
CA GLU A 276 -5.60 -11.07 -15.58
C GLU A 276 -4.37 -10.21 -15.94
N GLY A 277 -3.17 -10.68 -15.57
CA GLY A 277 -1.91 -9.98 -15.86
C GLY A 277 -1.61 -9.84 -17.36
N LYS A 278 -2.11 -10.77 -18.19
CA LYS A 278 -1.92 -10.75 -19.64
C LYS A 278 -2.95 -9.89 -20.36
N THR A 279 -4.21 -9.93 -19.94
CA THR A 279 -5.32 -9.37 -20.70
C THR A 279 -5.86 -8.07 -20.11
N GLY A 280 -5.71 -7.82 -18.82
CA GLY A 280 -6.37 -6.72 -18.11
C GLY A 280 -7.87 -6.94 -17.94
N GLN A 281 -8.37 -8.16 -18.17
CA GLN A 281 -9.77 -8.52 -17.97
C GLN A 281 -9.99 -8.99 -16.56
N TYR A 282 -10.90 -8.32 -15.85
CA TYR A 282 -11.24 -8.60 -14.45
C TYR A 282 -12.76 -8.66 -14.28
N GLU A 283 -13.21 -9.55 -13.42
CA GLU A 283 -14.59 -9.63 -12.95
C GLU A 283 -14.84 -8.55 -11.88
N PHE A 284 -14.91 -7.27 -12.28
CA PHE A 284 -15.03 -6.13 -11.37
C PHE A 284 -16.19 -6.25 -10.38
N GLY A 285 -17.32 -6.88 -10.79
CA GLY A 285 -18.45 -7.14 -9.91
C GLY A 285 -18.08 -8.05 -8.73
N ALA A 286 -17.43 -9.18 -9.02
CA ALA A 286 -16.94 -10.10 -8.00
C ALA A 286 -15.86 -9.45 -7.12
N MET A 287 -14.95 -8.66 -7.72
CA MET A 287 -13.92 -7.91 -6.99
C MET A 287 -14.55 -6.94 -5.99
N THR A 288 -15.57 -6.19 -6.41
CA THR A 288 -16.27 -5.22 -5.54
C THR A 288 -16.95 -5.91 -4.35
N ILE A 289 -17.55 -7.07 -4.57
CA ILE A 289 -18.18 -7.85 -3.50
C ILE A 289 -17.12 -8.38 -2.53
N ALA A 290 -16.03 -8.95 -3.03
CA ALA A 290 -14.93 -9.47 -2.22
C ALA A 290 -14.27 -8.37 -1.38
N ALA A 291 -14.05 -7.18 -1.95
CA ALA A 291 -13.42 -6.05 -1.29
C ALA A 291 -14.18 -5.52 -0.06
N LYS A 292 -15.46 -5.87 0.11
CA LYS A 292 -16.23 -5.51 1.32
C LYS A 292 -15.75 -6.24 2.57
N ASN A 293 -15.19 -7.43 2.41
CA ASN A 293 -14.79 -8.31 3.50
C ASN A 293 -13.28 -8.38 3.69
N ASP A 294 -12.52 -8.48 2.60
CA ASP A 294 -11.07 -8.64 2.59
C ASP A 294 -10.50 -8.18 1.24
N PHE A 295 -9.17 -7.99 1.18
CA PHE A 295 -8.45 -7.79 -0.06
C PHE A 295 -8.34 -9.12 -0.83
N GLY A 296 -8.92 -9.18 -2.03
CA GLY A 296 -8.85 -10.36 -2.88
C GLY A 296 -7.43 -10.62 -3.43
N GLU A 297 -7.23 -11.80 -4.01
CA GLU A 297 -5.98 -12.17 -4.70
C GLU A 297 -6.18 -12.00 -6.22
N TYR A 298 -5.49 -11.03 -6.82
CA TYR A 298 -5.59 -10.68 -8.23
C TYR A 298 -4.21 -10.50 -8.84
N GLY A 299 -4.09 -10.78 -10.15
CA GLY A 299 -2.89 -10.50 -10.94
C GLY A 299 -2.83 -9.03 -11.35
N SER A 300 -1.63 -8.46 -11.41
CA SER A 300 -1.43 -7.10 -11.89
C SER A 300 -1.28 -7.06 -13.41
N PHE A 301 -2.00 -6.17 -14.08
CA PHE A 301 -1.89 -5.89 -15.52
C PHE A 301 -1.03 -4.64 -15.73
N LEU A 302 0.23 -4.81 -16.12
CA LEU A 302 1.22 -3.73 -16.19
C LEU A 302 1.86 -3.57 -17.58
N ARG A 303 1.60 -4.49 -18.50
CA ARG A 303 2.34 -4.65 -19.77
C ARG A 303 2.23 -3.49 -20.76
N ARG A 304 1.22 -2.63 -20.60
CA ARG A 304 1.02 -1.45 -21.45
C ARG A 304 1.92 -0.27 -21.05
N THR A 305 2.73 -0.45 -20.02
CA THR A 305 3.55 0.62 -19.46
C THR A 305 4.97 0.18 -19.17
N GLU A 306 5.90 1.12 -19.23
CA GLU A 306 7.30 0.91 -18.84
C GLU A 306 7.87 2.12 -18.12
N ILE A 307 8.80 1.87 -17.19
CA ILE A 307 9.48 2.91 -16.41
C ILE A 307 10.68 3.41 -17.21
N ARG A 308 10.75 4.74 -17.46
CA ARG A 308 11.85 5.41 -18.16
C ARG A 308 12.24 6.73 -17.46
N PRO A 309 13.43 7.31 -17.76
CA PRO A 309 13.73 8.68 -17.37
C PRO A 309 12.67 9.66 -17.89
N SER A 310 12.20 10.55 -17.05
CA SER A 310 11.17 11.54 -17.37
C SER A 310 11.75 12.95 -17.52
N LYS A 311 11.11 13.76 -18.37
CA LYS A 311 11.37 15.20 -18.47
C LYS A 311 10.62 16.00 -17.40
N ILE A 312 9.59 15.42 -16.78
CA ILE A 312 8.82 16.07 -15.72
C ILE A 312 9.62 16.00 -14.42
N ALA A 313 9.94 14.79 -13.96
CA ALA A 313 10.76 14.57 -12.77
C ALA A 313 11.32 13.14 -12.75
N GLY A 314 12.60 12.98 -12.47
CA GLY A 314 13.26 11.70 -12.20
C GLY A 314 12.93 10.58 -13.19
N ARG A 315 12.14 9.60 -12.77
CA ARG A 315 11.59 8.51 -13.60
C ARG A 315 10.09 8.73 -13.78
N GLY A 316 9.58 8.34 -14.94
CA GLY A 316 8.15 8.37 -15.26
C GLY A 316 7.68 7.03 -15.82
N LEU A 317 6.38 6.88 -15.91
CA LEU A 317 5.73 5.73 -16.54
C LEU A 317 5.27 6.12 -17.95
N PHE A 318 5.56 5.28 -18.94
CA PHE A 318 5.30 5.59 -20.36
C PHE A 318 4.48 4.49 -21.03
N ALA A 319 3.58 4.88 -21.92
CA ALA A 319 2.79 3.95 -22.71
C ALA A 319 3.68 3.17 -23.71
N THR A 320 3.53 1.84 -23.77
CA THR A 320 4.26 0.97 -24.70
C THR A 320 3.51 0.72 -25.99
N GLU A 321 2.23 1.07 -26.03
CA GLU A 321 1.31 0.96 -27.19
C GLU A 321 0.33 2.12 -27.16
N ASP A 322 -0.44 2.33 -28.24
CA ASP A 322 -1.54 3.30 -28.24
C ASP A 322 -2.66 2.79 -27.33
N ILE A 323 -3.20 3.69 -26.50
CA ILE A 323 -4.25 3.39 -25.52
C ILE A 323 -5.42 4.33 -25.79
N ARG A 324 -6.61 3.79 -25.99
CA ARG A 324 -7.81 4.59 -26.26
C ARG A 324 -8.42 5.14 -24.98
N CYS A 325 -9.15 6.22 -25.12
CA CYS A 325 -9.95 6.79 -24.03
C CYS A 325 -10.82 5.72 -23.35
N GLY A 326 -10.85 5.74 -22.00
CA GLY A 326 -11.60 4.78 -21.18
C GLY A 326 -10.93 3.42 -20.99
N GLU A 327 -9.93 3.05 -21.80
CA GLU A 327 -9.23 1.77 -21.63
C GLU A 327 -8.39 1.73 -20.35
N ILE A 328 -8.21 0.53 -19.83
CA ILE A 328 -7.29 0.28 -18.71
C ILE A 328 -5.85 0.45 -19.20
N VAL A 329 -5.15 1.39 -18.60
CA VAL A 329 -3.72 1.61 -18.79
C VAL A 329 -2.92 0.58 -17.98
N LEU A 330 -3.28 0.45 -16.72
CA LEU A 330 -2.78 -0.59 -15.81
C LEU A 330 -3.79 -0.88 -14.71
N CYS A 331 -3.65 -2.08 -14.12
CA CYS A 331 -4.34 -2.45 -12.90
C CYS A 331 -3.32 -3.14 -12.00
N GLU A 332 -3.01 -2.56 -10.84
CA GLU A 332 -1.92 -3.02 -9.98
C GLU A 332 -2.40 -3.41 -8.59
N LYS A 333 -1.98 -4.61 -8.14
CA LYS A 333 -2.15 -5.07 -6.77
C LYS A 333 -1.19 -4.32 -5.84
N ALA A 334 -1.67 -3.84 -4.70
CA ALA A 334 -0.81 -3.18 -3.73
C ALA A 334 0.37 -4.07 -3.31
N PHE A 335 1.55 -3.49 -3.25
CA PHE A 335 2.69 -4.12 -2.57
C PHE A 335 2.34 -4.39 -1.11
N THR A 336 1.81 -3.39 -0.43
CA THR A 336 1.27 -3.49 0.93
C THR A 336 0.11 -2.52 1.05
N ALA A 337 -0.97 -2.94 1.71
CA ALA A 337 -2.11 -2.09 2.00
C ALA A 337 -2.62 -2.37 3.40
N GLU A 338 -3.04 -1.32 4.10
CA GLU A 338 -3.69 -1.39 5.39
C GLU A 338 -5.12 -0.87 5.28
N PRO A 339 -6.11 -1.70 5.61
CA PRO A 339 -7.50 -1.28 5.57
C PRO A 339 -7.77 -0.24 6.66
N ARG A 340 -8.85 0.51 6.48
CA ARG A 340 -9.34 1.40 7.52
C ARG A 340 -9.52 0.63 8.84
N PRO A 341 -9.02 1.15 9.98
CA PRO A 341 -9.27 0.53 11.28
C PRO A 341 -10.79 0.37 11.51
N LYS A 342 -11.23 -0.86 11.82
CA LYS A 342 -12.64 -1.08 12.20
C LYS A 342 -12.94 -0.26 13.45
N SER A 343 -14.08 0.41 13.48
CA SER A 343 -14.56 1.12 14.67
C SER A 343 -14.69 0.12 15.83
N GLY A 344 -13.88 0.28 16.87
CA GLY A 344 -13.84 -0.63 18.01
C GLY A 344 -12.78 -0.20 19.04
N PRO A 345 -12.71 -0.86 20.19
CA PRO A 345 -11.80 -0.48 21.28
C PRO A 345 -10.30 -0.75 21.00
N SER A 346 -9.96 -1.26 19.80
CA SER A 346 -8.55 -1.43 19.42
C SER A 346 -7.95 -0.08 19.07
N LYS A 347 -6.91 0.33 19.81
CA LYS A 347 -6.18 1.56 19.52
C LYS A 347 -5.41 1.45 18.20
N PRO A 348 -5.28 2.57 17.46
CA PRO A 348 -4.51 2.60 16.22
C PRO A 348 -3.04 2.25 16.45
N ALA A 349 -2.36 1.73 15.43
CA ALA A 349 -0.91 1.55 15.45
C ALA A 349 -0.22 2.92 15.66
N GLU A 350 0.88 2.92 16.40
CA GLU A 350 1.70 4.11 16.60
C GLU A 350 3.13 3.83 16.12
N MET A 351 3.76 4.85 15.54
CA MET A 351 5.17 4.85 15.15
C MET A 351 5.78 6.21 15.56
N MET A 352 6.97 6.19 16.08
CA MET A 352 7.75 7.39 16.37
C MET A 352 8.88 7.52 15.34
N ASP A 353 8.94 8.64 14.64
CA ASP A 353 10.08 9.01 13.81
C ASP A 353 11.13 9.66 14.71
N LEU A 354 12.17 8.90 15.05
CA LEU A 354 13.22 9.34 15.98
C LEU A 354 14.13 10.45 15.39
N HIS A 355 14.07 10.66 14.08
CA HIS A 355 14.87 11.69 13.41
C HIS A 355 14.33 13.10 13.68
N ASN A 356 13.02 13.26 13.70
CA ASN A 356 12.36 14.54 13.88
C ASN A 356 11.43 14.57 15.10
N ASN A 357 11.44 13.51 15.93
CA ASN A 357 10.61 13.33 17.11
C ASN A 357 9.10 13.47 16.87
N SER A 358 8.63 13.07 15.66
CA SER A 358 7.22 13.10 15.30
C SER A 358 6.54 11.76 15.49
N LYS A 359 5.27 11.79 15.95
CA LYS A 359 4.44 10.60 16.08
C LYS A 359 3.53 10.44 14.86
N HIS A 360 3.49 9.22 14.33
CA HIS A 360 2.53 8.81 13.32
C HIS A 360 1.58 7.77 13.91
N ILE A 361 0.29 7.95 13.70
CA ILE A 361 -0.76 7.12 14.29
C ILE A 361 -1.68 6.58 13.19
N GLY A 362 -2.24 5.39 13.40
CA GLY A 362 -3.27 4.82 12.53
C GLY A 362 -2.71 4.04 11.34
N SER A 363 -3.40 4.14 10.19
CA SER A 363 -3.12 3.31 9.01
C SER A 363 -1.70 3.49 8.47
N TYR A 364 -1.13 4.69 8.55
CA TYR A 364 0.24 4.94 8.10
C TYR A 364 1.29 4.16 8.94
N ALA A 365 1.17 4.21 10.27
CA ALA A 365 2.07 3.47 11.15
C ALA A 365 1.94 1.94 10.97
N ALA A 366 0.71 1.47 10.73
CA ALA A 366 0.45 0.08 10.41
C ALA A 366 1.09 -0.33 9.07
N LEU A 367 0.93 0.50 8.03
CA LEU A 367 1.51 0.28 6.70
C LEU A 367 3.04 0.24 6.75
N PHE A 368 3.67 1.16 7.51
CA PHE A 368 5.11 1.15 7.72
C PHE A 368 5.58 -0.19 8.30
N SER A 369 4.96 -0.62 9.39
CA SER A 369 5.32 -1.89 10.05
C SER A 369 5.09 -3.10 9.13
N ALA A 370 3.99 -3.11 8.38
CA ALA A 370 3.67 -4.19 7.44
C ALA A 370 4.66 -4.22 6.26
N THR A 371 5.03 -3.04 5.73
CA THR A 371 6.01 -2.92 4.62
C THR A 371 7.40 -3.41 5.06
N VAL A 372 7.90 -2.93 6.20
CA VAL A 372 9.20 -3.40 6.75
C VAL A 372 9.17 -4.92 6.93
N ARG A 373 8.11 -5.45 7.55
CA ARG A 373 7.96 -6.89 7.81
C ARG A 373 7.95 -7.69 6.52
N LYS A 374 7.17 -7.27 5.53
CA LYS A 374 7.07 -7.95 4.24
C LYS A 374 8.43 -8.07 3.56
N ILE A 375 9.26 -7.01 3.62
CA ILE A 375 10.58 -6.98 3.02
C ILE A 375 11.59 -7.82 3.83
N VAL A 376 11.56 -7.77 5.17
CA VAL A 376 12.43 -8.58 6.04
C VAL A 376 12.17 -10.07 5.84
N ASP A 377 10.88 -10.45 5.83
CA ASP A 377 10.46 -11.84 5.66
C ASP A 377 10.66 -12.35 4.22
N ASN A 378 10.70 -11.44 3.22
CA ASN A 378 10.82 -11.78 1.81
C ASN A 378 11.78 -10.83 1.07
N PRO A 379 13.12 -11.04 1.21
CA PRO A 379 14.14 -10.17 0.61
C PRO A 379 14.08 -10.05 -0.92
N SER A 380 13.52 -11.04 -1.63
CA SER A 380 13.31 -10.97 -3.08
C SER A 380 12.42 -9.80 -3.51
N LEU A 381 11.62 -9.26 -2.58
CA LEU A 381 10.76 -8.11 -2.80
C LEU A 381 11.45 -6.76 -2.59
N ALA A 382 12.79 -6.74 -2.48
CA ALA A 382 13.60 -5.55 -2.24
C ALA A 382 13.48 -4.46 -3.31
N HIS A 383 12.98 -4.79 -4.52
CA HIS A 383 12.75 -3.81 -5.59
C HIS A 383 11.90 -2.61 -5.16
N ILE A 384 11.02 -2.78 -4.18
CA ILE A 384 10.21 -1.69 -3.62
C ILE A 384 11.07 -0.56 -3.03
N LEU A 385 12.27 -0.86 -2.55
CA LEU A 385 13.21 0.10 -2.01
C LEU A 385 13.82 1.01 -3.07
N ASP A 386 13.61 0.74 -4.36
CA ASP A 386 14.04 1.61 -5.47
C ASP A 386 13.07 2.77 -5.74
N LEU A 387 11.94 2.83 -5.04
CA LEU A 387 11.00 3.94 -5.14
C LEU A 387 11.64 5.28 -4.73
N HIS A 388 11.05 6.36 -5.24
CA HIS A 388 11.49 7.72 -4.98
C HIS A 388 11.44 8.06 -3.48
N THR A 389 12.46 8.75 -3.02
CA THR A 389 12.58 9.26 -1.65
C THR A 389 12.75 10.79 -1.68
N ASP A 390 12.96 11.40 -0.52
CA ASP A 390 13.28 12.83 -0.38
C ASP A 390 14.71 13.18 -0.83
N GLY A 391 15.44 12.24 -1.41
CA GLY A 391 16.82 12.43 -1.89
C GLY A 391 17.89 12.36 -0.79
N THR A 392 17.52 12.16 0.46
CA THR A 392 18.47 12.08 1.59
C THR A 392 19.21 10.75 1.65
N ARG A 393 18.77 9.75 0.87
CA ARG A 393 19.32 8.39 0.89
C ARG A 393 19.45 7.82 -0.50
N GLU A 394 20.58 7.11 -0.74
CA GLU A 394 20.85 6.44 -2.00
C GLU A 394 19.85 5.32 -2.30
N SER A 395 19.68 5.01 -3.59
CA SER A 395 18.85 3.88 -4.04
C SER A 395 19.43 2.55 -3.53
N GLN A 396 18.58 1.71 -2.93
CA GLN A 396 18.96 0.39 -2.43
C GLN A 396 18.14 -0.68 -3.18
N LYS A 397 18.79 -1.42 -4.08
CA LYS A 397 18.10 -2.44 -4.88
C LYS A 397 18.13 -3.83 -4.25
N THR A 398 19.03 -4.04 -3.30
CA THR A 398 19.21 -5.32 -2.61
C THR A 398 19.27 -5.10 -1.11
N ILE A 399 18.79 -6.09 -0.36
CA ILE A 399 18.87 -6.07 1.08
C ILE A 399 20.14 -6.78 1.50
N PRO A 400 21.07 -6.10 2.19
CA PRO A 400 22.27 -6.78 2.71
C PRO A 400 21.86 -7.79 3.79
N LEU A 401 22.57 -8.90 3.82
CA LEU A 401 22.47 -9.85 4.92
C LEU A 401 23.51 -9.46 5.98
N VAL A 402 23.04 -9.26 7.21
CA VAL A 402 23.86 -9.03 8.38
C VAL A 402 23.68 -10.23 9.30
N ASP A 403 24.74 -10.95 9.60
CA ASP A 403 24.71 -12.22 10.35
C ASP A 403 23.71 -13.25 9.77
N GLY A 404 23.61 -13.28 8.43
CA GLY A 404 22.68 -14.17 7.72
C GLY A 404 21.22 -13.71 7.75
N LEU A 405 20.92 -12.55 8.32
CA LEU A 405 19.58 -11.99 8.41
C LEU A 405 19.44 -10.74 7.53
N PRO A 406 18.28 -10.54 6.87
CA PRO A 406 18.02 -9.34 6.10
C PRO A 406 18.08 -8.08 6.96
N ALA A 407 18.85 -7.08 6.54
CA ALA A 407 18.96 -5.78 7.19
C ALA A 407 18.29 -4.71 6.32
N VAL A 408 17.12 -4.26 6.75
CA VAL A 408 16.32 -3.23 6.03
C VAL A 408 16.59 -1.86 6.62
N ASP A 409 16.96 -0.89 5.78
CA ASP A 409 17.02 0.52 6.18
C ASP A 409 15.59 1.07 6.37
N ILE A 410 15.17 1.14 7.60
CA ILE A 410 13.82 1.59 7.99
C ILE A 410 13.59 3.08 7.73
N PHE A 411 14.63 3.91 7.83
CA PHE A 411 14.52 5.33 7.51
C PHE A 411 14.29 5.53 6.01
N ARG A 412 14.87 4.63 5.18
CA ARG A 412 14.56 4.60 3.75
C ARG A 412 13.11 4.20 3.50
N VAL A 413 12.62 3.14 4.20
CA VAL A 413 11.21 2.74 4.10
C VAL A 413 10.29 3.89 4.51
N HIS A 414 10.61 4.60 5.58
CA HIS A 414 9.83 5.76 6.00
C HIS A 414 9.85 6.89 4.96
N SER A 415 11.03 7.23 4.44
CA SER A 415 11.20 8.27 3.41
C SER A 415 10.44 7.92 2.11
N LEU A 416 10.50 6.68 1.64
CA LEU A 416 9.74 6.28 0.46
C LEU A 416 8.22 6.30 0.71
N LEU A 417 7.74 5.89 1.88
CA LEU A 417 6.32 5.93 2.20
C LEU A 417 5.79 7.37 2.21
N LYS A 418 6.53 8.33 2.76
CA LYS A 418 6.12 9.76 2.75
C LYS A 418 5.81 10.29 1.35
N ARG A 419 6.42 9.73 0.30
CA ARG A 419 6.29 10.21 -1.08
C ARG A 419 5.37 9.36 -1.96
N ASN A 420 5.15 8.08 -1.60
CA ASN A 420 4.53 7.09 -2.48
C ASN A 420 3.27 6.44 -1.90
N VAL A 421 2.83 6.81 -0.70
CA VAL A 421 1.59 6.29 -0.11
C VAL A 421 0.39 6.92 -0.79
N PHE A 422 -0.57 6.06 -1.15
CA PHE A 422 -1.88 6.49 -1.62
C PHE A 422 -2.92 6.20 -0.53
N SER A 423 -3.74 7.20 -0.24
CA SER A 423 -4.97 6.99 0.53
C SER A 423 -6.07 6.52 -0.38
N PHE A 424 -6.82 5.52 0.05
CA PHE A 424 -8.01 5.05 -0.64
C PHE A 424 -9.13 4.89 0.37
N GLY A 425 -10.22 5.61 0.11
CA GLY A 425 -11.38 5.62 0.99
C GLY A 425 -12.34 4.50 0.68
N LYS A 426 -13.46 4.45 1.42
CA LYS A 426 -14.64 3.61 1.11
C LYS A 426 -15.29 3.89 -0.25
N HIS A 427 -14.79 4.87 -0.99
CA HIS A 427 -15.29 5.24 -2.32
C HIS A 427 -14.99 4.23 -3.43
N ALA A 428 -14.29 3.15 -3.11
CA ALA A 428 -14.38 1.98 -3.96
C ALA A 428 -15.81 1.45 -3.92
N ILE A 429 -16.67 2.14 -4.66
CA ILE A 429 -17.95 1.62 -5.19
C ILE A 429 -19.03 1.26 -4.16
N VAL A 430 -20.15 1.94 -4.34
CA VAL A 430 -21.52 1.56 -3.95
C VAL A 430 -21.89 1.65 -2.48
N ASN A 431 -22.80 2.56 -2.17
CA ASN A 431 -23.57 2.76 -0.94
C ASN A 431 -22.91 3.58 0.19
N THR A 432 -22.21 4.66 -0.14
CA THR A 432 -21.98 5.68 0.88
C THR A 432 -22.99 6.80 0.66
N PRO A 433 -23.95 7.00 1.58
CA PRO A 433 -24.90 8.12 1.47
C PRO A 433 -24.17 9.45 1.32
N PRO A 434 -24.72 10.43 0.57
CA PRO A 434 -24.10 11.74 0.39
C PRO A 434 -23.74 12.46 1.70
N ALA A 435 -24.46 12.16 2.79
CA ALA A 435 -24.19 12.67 4.13
C ALA A 435 -22.88 12.10 4.77
N GLU A 436 -22.36 10.98 4.30
CA GLU A 436 -21.11 10.39 4.78
C GLU A 436 -19.89 10.73 3.92
N LEU A 437 -20.09 11.15 2.65
CA LEU A 437 -19.03 11.68 1.79
C LEU A 437 -18.23 12.83 2.43
N ASN A 438 -18.88 13.59 3.28
CA ASN A 438 -18.30 14.78 3.94
C ASN A 438 -17.65 14.50 5.30
N LYS A 439 -17.83 13.29 5.87
CA LYS A 439 -17.27 12.95 7.19
C LYS A 439 -15.84 12.37 7.13
N THR A 440 -15.31 12.11 5.93
CA THR A 440 -14.03 11.43 5.76
C THR A 440 -12.82 12.30 6.03
N HIS A 441 -12.92 13.63 5.98
CA HIS A 441 -11.79 14.54 6.23
C HIS A 441 -11.44 14.76 7.71
N GLU A 442 -12.30 14.36 8.66
CA GLU A 442 -12.07 14.73 10.08
C GLU A 442 -11.39 13.66 10.94
N THR A 443 -11.12 12.43 10.45
CA THR A 443 -10.70 11.35 11.38
C THR A 443 -9.36 10.66 11.07
N GLY A 444 -8.60 11.02 10.04
CA GLY A 444 -7.29 10.42 9.75
C GLY A 444 -7.29 8.88 9.59
N ALA A 445 -8.42 8.30 9.18
CA ALA A 445 -8.69 6.87 9.25
C ALA A 445 -8.96 6.23 7.88
N ASP A 446 -8.38 6.76 6.80
CA ASP A 446 -8.50 6.14 5.48
C ASP A 446 -7.64 4.88 5.37
N ALA A 447 -8.04 3.96 4.50
CA ALA A 447 -7.16 2.89 4.07
C ALA A 447 -5.97 3.50 3.31
N VAL A 448 -4.80 2.92 3.49
CA VAL A 448 -3.56 3.38 2.83
C VAL A 448 -2.82 2.22 2.21
N GLY A 449 -2.11 2.48 1.11
CA GLY A 449 -1.34 1.45 0.43
C GLY A 449 -0.17 1.99 -0.36
N LEU A 450 0.67 1.06 -0.80
CA LEU A 450 1.86 1.29 -1.59
C LEU A 450 1.80 0.43 -2.85
N TRP A 451 1.94 1.06 -4.02
CA TRP A 451 1.98 0.41 -5.34
C TRP A 451 3.29 0.74 -6.04
N TYR A 452 3.97 -0.25 -6.59
CA TYR A 452 5.30 -0.05 -7.17
C TYR A 452 5.26 0.68 -8.50
N GLN A 453 4.50 0.16 -9.47
CA GLN A 453 4.46 0.69 -10.83
C GLN A 453 3.81 2.09 -10.86
N VAL A 454 2.67 2.25 -10.19
CA VAL A 454 1.92 3.51 -10.12
C VAL A 454 2.73 4.62 -9.42
N SER A 455 3.59 4.28 -8.46
CA SER A 455 4.46 5.26 -7.80
C SER A 455 5.48 5.93 -8.74
N HIS A 456 5.62 5.45 -9.96
CA HIS A 456 6.45 6.09 -10.99
C HIS A 456 5.65 7.02 -11.92
N ILE A 457 4.35 7.16 -11.73
CA ILE A 457 3.53 8.08 -12.51
C ILE A 457 3.72 9.50 -11.97
N ASN A 458 4.17 10.43 -12.83
CA ASN A 458 4.35 11.81 -12.47
C ASN A 458 3.03 12.60 -12.44
N HIS A 459 3.07 13.77 -11.81
CA HIS A 459 1.91 14.65 -11.68
C HIS A 459 1.65 15.49 -12.92
N SER A 460 0.34 15.65 -13.24
CA SER A 460 -0.19 16.74 -14.05
C SER A 460 -1.57 17.12 -13.51
N CYS A 461 -1.88 18.42 -13.44
CA CYS A 461 -3.22 18.87 -13.05
C CYS A 461 -4.26 18.50 -14.12
N ILE A 462 -3.90 18.56 -15.40
CA ILE A 462 -4.68 17.97 -16.50
C ILE A 462 -3.99 16.65 -16.84
N ALA A 463 -4.34 15.62 -16.10
CA ALA A 463 -3.74 14.30 -16.23
C ALA A 463 -4.33 13.54 -17.42
N ASN A 464 -3.52 12.74 -18.11
CA ASN A 464 -4.02 11.86 -19.16
C ASN A 464 -4.63 10.55 -18.65
N CYS A 465 -4.54 10.31 -17.33
CA CYS A 465 -5.16 9.16 -16.69
C CYS A 465 -5.86 9.54 -15.39
N HIS A 466 -6.85 8.72 -15.03
CA HIS A 466 -7.51 8.75 -13.73
C HIS A 466 -7.31 7.44 -12.99
N ARG A 467 -7.19 7.50 -11.65
CA ARG A 467 -7.04 6.32 -10.79
C ARG A 467 -8.26 6.10 -9.93
N ASN A 468 -8.60 4.84 -9.74
CA ASN A 468 -9.59 4.42 -8.74
C ASN A 468 -9.16 3.11 -8.08
N PHE A 469 -9.89 2.65 -7.06
CA PHE A 469 -9.54 1.48 -6.28
C PHE A 469 -10.73 0.54 -6.11
N ILE A 470 -10.45 -0.76 -6.16
CA ILE A 470 -11.34 -1.82 -5.70
C ILE A 470 -10.56 -2.66 -4.69
N GLY A 471 -10.86 -2.50 -3.41
CA GLY A 471 -10.01 -3.05 -2.35
C GLY A 471 -8.60 -2.46 -2.44
N ASP A 472 -7.60 -3.31 -2.54
CA ASP A 472 -6.20 -2.94 -2.70
C ASP A 472 -5.69 -3.03 -4.16
N MET A 473 -6.60 -3.17 -5.12
CA MET A 473 -6.30 -3.04 -6.55
C MET A 473 -6.48 -1.60 -7.00
N MET A 474 -5.42 -0.99 -7.55
CA MET A 474 -5.51 0.33 -8.19
C MET A 474 -5.77 0.16 -9.69
N ILE A 475 -6.82 0.78 -10.19
CA ILE A 475 -7.22 0.77 -11.59
C ILE A 475 -6.92 2.15 -12.17
N VAL A 476 -6.11 2.20 -13.23
CA VAL A 476 -5.77 3.43 -13.95
C VAL A 476 -6.34 3.36 -15.34
N ARG A 477 -7.17 4.35 -15.71
CA ARG A 477 -7.80 4.47 -17.03
C ARG A 477 -7.36 5.72 -17.76
N ALA A 478 -7.32 5.63 -19.08
CA ALA A 478 -7.04 6.77 -19.95
C ALA A 478 -8.21 7.76 -19.97
N ASN A 479 -7.92 9.05 -19.74
CA ASN A 479 -8.92 10.13 -19.82
C ASN A 479 -9.24 10.51 -21.28
N PHE A 480 -8.27 10.32 -22.16
CA PHE A 480 -8.34 10.52 -23.62
C PHE A 480 -7.31 9.60 -24.29
N ASP A 481 -7.28 9.56 -25.61
CA ASP A 481 -6.37 8.72 -26.37
C ASP A 481 -4.91 9.06 -26.05
N ILE A 482 -4.13 8.05 -25.68
CA ILE A 482 -2.72 8.18 -25.30
C ILE A 482 -1.87 7.47 -26.36
N PRO A 483 -1.12 8.22 -27.19
CA PRO A 483 -0.19 7.63 -28.14
C PRO A 483 0.93 6.85 -27.45
N LYS A 484 1.43 5.83 -28.12
CA LYS A 484 2.64 5.11 -27.71
C LYS A 484 3.78 6.10 -27.41
N ASN A 485 4.61 5.81 -26.41
CA ASN A 485 5.70 6.61 -25.90
C ASN A 485 5.31 7.93 -25.21
N THR A 486 4.03 8.17 -24.97
CA THR A 486 3.55 9.27 -24.14
C THR A 486 3.75 8.92 -22.67
N GLU A 487 4.20 9.91 -21.88
CA GLU A 487 4.28 9.76 -20.41
C GLU A 487 2.88 9.74 -19.81
N ILE A 488 2.63 8.75 -18.95
CA ILE A 488 1.40 8.61 -18.17
C ILE A 488 1.46 9.59 -17.00
N THR A 489 0.38 10.32 -16.75
CA THR A 489 0.30 11.29 -15.66
C THR A 489 -0.98 11.09 -14.84
N LEU A 490 -0.92 11.43 -13.55
CA LEU A 490 -2.06 11.45 -12.63
C LEU A 490 -2.16 12.79 -11.89
N ALA A 491 -3.37 13.19 -11.54
CA ALA A 491 -3.54 14.24 -10.54
C ALA A 491 -3.24 13.66 -9.16
N TYR A 492 -2.27 14.21 -8.44
CA TYR A 492 -1.85 13.70 -7.12
C TYR A 492 -2.85 14.05 -6.02
N ILE A 493 -3.47 15.23 -6.14
CA ILE A 493 -4.48 15.75 -5.20
C ILE A 493 -5.71 16.16 -6.00
N GLU A 494 -6.83 16.31 -5.31
CA GLU A 494 -8.03 16.95 -5.84
C GLU A 494 -7.73 18.42 -6.18
N HIS A 495 -8.39 18.92 -7.20
CA HIS A 495 -8.18 20.30 -7.63
C HIS A 495 -8.76 21.27 -6.58
N SER A 496 -7.96 22.27 -6.25
CA SER A 496 -8.39 23.37 -5.38
C SER A 496 -8.66 24.62 -6.23
N PRO A 497 -9.79 25.32 -5.99
CA PRO A 497 -10.02 26.62 -6.61
C PRO A 497 -9.03 27.70 -6.12
N LEU A 498 -8.18 27.37 -5.14
CA LEU A 498 -7.16 28.25 -4.58
C LEU A 498 -5.76 27.76 -4.96
N PRO A 499 -5.11 28.34 -5.99
CA PRO A 499 -3.80 27.91 -6.48
C PRO A 499 -2.71 27.90 -5.40
N SER A 500 -2.71 28.84 -4.48
CA SER A 500 -1.75 28.91 -3.38
C SER A 500 -1.86 27.72 -2.41
N VAL A 501 -3.07 27.25 -2.15
CA VAL A 501 -3.33 26.06 -1.32
C VAL A 501 -2.81 24.83 -2.04
N GLN A 502 -3.15 24.67 -3.32
CA GLN A 502 -2.72 23.55 -4.15
C GLN A 502 -1.19 23.48 -4.27
N GLN A 503 -0.51 24.60 -4.53
CA GLN A 503 0.96 24.67 -4.58
C GLN A 503 1.60 24.38 -3.22
N GLY A 504 0.98 24.84 -2.13
CA GLY A 504 1.41 24.52 -0.76
C GLY A 504 1.38 23.03 -0.47
N GLU A 505 0.34 22.32 -0.91
CA GLU A 505 0.22 20.86 -0.77
C GLU A 505 1.29 20.13 -1.59
N PHE A 506 1.57 20.54 -2.85
CA PHE A 506 2.65 19.95 -3.64
C PHE A 506 4.00 20.13 -2.96
N GLN A 507 4.28 21.33 -2.46
CA GLN A 507 5.54 21.61 -1.78
C GLN A 507 5.69 20.79 -0.49
N MET A 508 4.63 20.69 0.32
CA MET A 508 4.66 19.99 1.61
C MET A 508 4.81 18.48 1.41
N ASN A 509 4.03 17.89 0.50
CA ASN A 509 3.94 16.42 0.38
C ASN A 509 5.02 15.86 -0.54
N TRP A 510 5.42 16.57 -1.60
CA TRP A 510 6.37 16.04 -2.61
C TRP A 510 7.58 16.94 -2.86
N GLY A 511 7.60 18.18 -2.34
CA GLY A 511 8.74 19.08 -2.45
C GLY A 511 8.90 19.75 -3.81
N PHE A 512 7.83 19.90 -4.62
CA PHE A 512 7.86 20.57 -5.90
C PHE A 512 6.76 21.63 -6.03
N GLN A 513 6.92 22.50 -7.03
CA GLN A 513 5.89 23.43 -7.50
C GLN A 513 5.43 23.00 -8.89
N CYS A 514 4.12 22.86 -9.09
CA CYS A 514 3.57 22.50 -10.38
C CYS A 514 3.60 23.71 -11.34
N THR A 515 4.16 23.50 -12.52
CA THR A 515 4.27 24.51 -13.60
C THR A 515 3.50 24.09 -14.86
N CYS A 516 2.45 23.25 -14.73
CA CYS A 516 1.60 22.89 -15.86
C CYS A 516 0.79 24.09 -16.36
N ASN A 517 0.26 24.00 -17.58
CA ASN A 517 -0.50 25.09 -18.20
C ASN A 517 -1.67 25.58 -17.34
N LEU A 518 -2.38 24.66 -16.65
CA LEU A 518 -3.47 25.03 -15.75
C LEU A 518 -2.97 25.87 -14.56
N CYS A 519 -1.90 25.41 -13.89
CA CYS A 519 -1.33 26.14 -12.74
C CYS A 519 -0.79 27.52 -13.14
N ILE A 520 -0.16 27.62 -14.32
CA ILE A 520 0.31 28.92 -14.83
C ILE A 520 -0.88 29.84 -15.09
N SER A 521 -1.93 29.34 -15.77
CA SER A 521 -3.15 30.10 -16.03
C SER A 521 -3.83 30.59 -14.74
N GLU A 522 -4.02 29.69 -13.79
CA GLU A 522 -4.67 30.01 -12.49
C GLU A 522 -3.84 31.02 -11.67
N GLN A 523 -2.52 31.04 -11.78
CA GLN A 523 -1.66 32.05 -11.15
C GLN A 523 -1.86 33.45 -11.70
N TYR A 524 -2.21 33.63 -12.98
CA TYR A 524 -2.55 34.92 -13.56
C TYR A 524 -3.90 35.45 -13.09
N ILE A 525 -4.82 34.55 -12.78
CA ILE A 525 -6.18 34.90 -12.37
C ILE A 525 -6.24 35.33 -10.90
N THR A 526 -5.38 34.78 -10.03
CA THR A 526 -5.40 34.94 -8.57
C THR A 526 -4.61 36.09 -7.93
N PRO A 527 -3.82 36.96 -8.58
CA PRO A 527 -3.05 38.00 -7.89
C PRO A 527 -3.92 39.06 -7.20
N ASN A 528 -5.23 39.09 -7.49
CA ASN A 528 -6.11 40.09 -6.89
C ASN A 528 -6.64 39.62 -5.53
N THR A 529 -6.20 40.28 -4.45
CA THR A 529 -6.63 39.99 -3.08
C THR A 529 -8.17 40.00 -2.89
N LYS A 530 -8.90 40.75 -3.71
CA LYS A 530 -10.37 40.73 -3.70
C LYS A 530 -10.92 39.42 -4.23
N MET A 531 -10.34 38.90 -5.31
CA MET A 531 -10.73 37.63 -5.90
C MET A 531 -10.46 36.42 -4.99
N TYR A 532 -9.26 36.37 -4.39
CA TYR A 532 -8.95 35.36 -3.37
C TYR A 532 -9.99 35.34 -2.25
N LYS A 533 -10.39 36.53 -1.77
CA LYS A 533 -11.43 36.63 -0.75
C LYS A 533 -12.77 36.12 -1.26
N HIS A 534 -13.16 36.42 -2.51
CA HIS A 534 -14.43 35.94 -3.10
C HIS A 534 -14.42 34.42 -3.25
N LEU A 535 -13.32 33.79 -3.68
CA LEU A 535 -13.20 32.31 -3.77
C LEU A 535 -13.30 31.63 -2.40
N VAL A 536 -12.64 32.19 -1.38
CA VAL A 536 -12.73 31.70 0.01
C VAL A 536 -14.15 31.85 0.56
N ASP A 537 -14.80 33.02 0.35
CA ASP A 537 -16.17 33.29 0.78
C ASP A 537 -17.17 32.39 0.05
N ALA A 538 -16.91 32.08 -1.22
CA ALA A 538 -17.70 31.17 -2.04
C ALA A 538 -17.65 29.73 -1.51
N ALA A 539 -16.46 29.20 -1.27
CA ALA A 539 -16.27 27.87 -0.69
C ALA A 539 -16.94 27.76 0.69
N ALA A 540 -16.83 28.81 1.52
CA ALA A 540 -17.51 28.88 2.82
C ALA A 540 -19.05 28.97 2.69
N THR A 541 -19.56 29.66 1.67
CA THR A 541 -21.00 29.78 1.38
C THR A 541 -21.58 28.46 0.90
N PHE A 542 -20.85 27.73 0.01
CA PHE A 542 -21.24 26.42 -0.45
C PHE A 542 -21.29 25.40 0.70
N LYS A 543 -20.27 25.39 1.59
CA LYS A 543 -20.25 24.56 2.79
C LYS A 543 -21.41 24.88 3.73
N ARG A 544 -21.71 26.15 3.92
CA ARG A 544 -22.83 26.61 4.78
C ARG A 544 -24.20 26.24 4.19
N TRP A 545 -24.38 26.37 2.88
CA TRP A 545 -25.64 26.00 2.22
C TRP A 545 -25.93 24.49 2.35
N ARG A 546 -24.91 23.64 2.23
CA ARG A 546 -25.07 22.19 2.46
C ARG A 546 -25.47 21.80 3.88
N THR A 547 -25.18 22.65 4.88
CA THR A 547 -25.44 22.36 6.29
C THR A 547 -26.63 23.11 6.86
N HIS A 548 -27.00 24.25 6.26
CA HIS A 548 -28.13 25.11 6.71
C HIS A 548 -28.79 25.70 5.46
N PRO A 549 -30.05 25.41 5.16
CA PRO A 549 -30.72 25.93 4.00
C PRO A 549 -30.90 27.45 4.13
N ALA A 550 -29.95 28.21 3.58
CA ALA A 550 -30.22 29.61 3.22
C ALA A 550 -31.30 29.62 2.14
N THR A 551 -32.11 30.68 2.02
CA THR A 551 -33.10 30.74 0.96
C THR A 551 -32.41 30.54 -0.40
N ALA A 552 -32.93 29.63 -1.23
CA ALA A 552 -32.36 29.32 -2.55
C ALA A 552 -32.12 30.59 -3.38
N THR A 553 -32.94 31.62 -3.21
CA THR A 553 -32.80 32.94 -3.86
C THR A 553 -31.50 33.66 -3.50
N GLU A 554 -31.08 33.63 -2.24
CA GLU A 554 -29.82 34.28 -1.81
C GLU A 554 -28.59 33.50 -2.34
N VAL A 555 -28.66 32.17 -2.35
CA VAL A 555 -27.62 31.30 -2.89
C VAL A 555 -27.45 31.54 -4.38
N ILE A 556 -28.53 31.55 -5.15
CA ILE A 556 -28.50 31.85 -6.59
C ILE A 556 -27.87 33.22 -6.83
N ARG A 557 -28.30 34.25 -6.12
CA ARG A 557 -27.76 35.60 -6.30
C ARG A 557 -26.22 35.64 -6.06
N LYS A 558 -25.77 35.05 -4.98
CA LYS A 558 -24.34 35.03 -4.64
C LYS A 558 -23.51 34.18 -5.63
N ALA A 559 -24.03 33.03 -6.04
CA ALA A 559 -23.37 32.18 -7.01
C ALA A 559 -23.25 32.90 -8.38
N GLN A 560 -24.33 33.56 -8.82
CA GLN A 560 -24.32 34.30 -10.07
C GLN A 560 -23.36 35.48 -10.02
N GLU A 561 -23.37 36.28 -8.94
CA GLU A 561 -22.42 37.38 -8.73
C GLU A 561 -20.95 36.94 -8.81
N LEU A 562 -20.65 35.78 -8.27
CA LEU A 562 -19.32 35.18 -8.34
C LEU A 562 -18.97 34.70 -9.78
N VAL A 563 -19.86 34.00 -10.42
CA VAL A 563 -19.69 33.58 -11.82
C VAL A 563 -19.47 34.80 -12.72
N ASP A 564 -20.29 35.85 -12.60
CA ASP A 564 -20.16 37.07 -13.39
C ASP A 564 -18.85 37.83 -13.14
N THR A 565 -18.28 37.71 -11.93
CA THR A 565 -17.01 38.35 -11.55
C THR A 565 -15.81 37.57 -12.03
N ILE A 566 -15.85 36.24 -11.96
CA ILE A 566 -14.68 35.38 -12.18
C ILE A 566 -14.58 34.92 -13.63
N THR A 567 -15.69 34.58 -14.27
CA THR A 567 -15.67 34.05 -15.66
C THR A 567 -14.94 34.96 -16.66
N PRO A 568 -15.06 36.31 -16.63
CA PRO A 568 -14.33 37.16 -17.54
C PRO A 568 -12.79 37.08 -17.44
N LEU A 569 -12.27 36.60 -16.32
CA LEU A 569 -10.82 36.50 -16.10
C LEU A 569 -10.20 35.31 -16.83
N TYR A 570 -11.03 34.38 -17.33
CA TYR A 570 -10.58 33.21 -18.07
C TYR A 570 -10.55 33.41 -19.60
N HIS A 571 -10.78 34.60 -20.13
CA HIS A 571 -10.92 34.88 -21.57
C HIS A 571 -9.72 34.49 -22.44
N GLU A 572 -8.50 34.55 -21.91
CA GLU A 572 -7.28 34.24 -22.67
C GLU A 572 -7.01 32.71 -22.80
N HIS A 573 -7.78 31.86 -22.08
CA HIS A 573 -7.53 30.43 -21.97
C HIS A 573 -8.78 29.58 -22.27
N GLU A 574 -9.38 29.81 -23.44
CA GLU A 574 -10.71 29.22 -23.80
C GLU A 574 -10.79 27.68 -23.74
N LYS A 575 -9.67 26.97 -23.81
CA LYS A 575 -9.64 25.50 -23.81
C LYS A 575 -9.27 24.87 -22.46
N LEU A 576 -8.78 25.63 -21.51
CA LEU A 576 -8.40 25.13 -20.19
C LEU A 576 -9.59 25.06 -19.23
N PRO A 577 -9.55 24.17 -18.21
CA PRO A 577 -10.53 24.14 -17.13
C PRO A 577 -10.62 25.49 -16.39
N ARG A 578 -11.80 25.81 -15.83
CA ARG A 578 -12.13 27.03 -15.10
C ARG A 578 -12.53 26.71 -13.68
N LEU A 579 -11.58 26.26 -12.86
CA LEU A 579 -11.87 25.66 -11.55
C LEU A 579 -12.53 26.62 -10.56
N GLY A 580 -12.28 27.93 -10.67
CA GLY A 580 -12.87 28.93 -9.78
C GLY A 580 -14.38 29.10 -9.90
N VAL A 581 -15.01 28.61 -10.98
CA VAL A 581 -16.48 28.76 -11.21
C VAL A 581 -17.22 27.43 -11.26
N THR A 582 -16.55 26.31 -11.33
CA THR A 582 -17.15 24.96 -11.49
C THR A 582 -18.17 24.64 -10.40
N ASP A 583 -17.81 24.83 -9.13
CA ASP A 583 -18.71 24.54 -7.99
C ASP A 583 -19.97 25.40 -8.02
N HIS A 584 -19.86 26.64 -8.50
CA HIS A 584 -20.96 27.59 -8.59
C HIS A 584 -21.94 27.22 -9.69
N HIS A 585 -21.44 26.87 -10.88
CA HIS A 585 -22.31 26.36 -11.94
C HIS A 585 -22.95 25.03 -11.57
N THR A 586 -22.22 24.13 -10.89
CA THR A 586 -22.78 22.88 -10.38
C THR A 586 -23.93 23.13 -9.40
N MET A 587 -23.73 24.05 -8.47
CA MET A 587 -24.77 24.43 -7.50
C MET A 587 -25.98 25.05 -8.19
N LEU A 588 -25.78 25.99 -9.11
CA LEU A 588 -26.86 26.60 -9.90
C LEU A 588 -27.62 25.54 -10.71
N MET A 589 -26.94 24.64 -11.36
CA MET A 589 -27.52 23.52 -12.11
C MET A 589 -28.46 22.69 -11.23
N LEU A 590 -28.00 22.28 -10.03
CA LEU A 590 -28.78 21.46 -9.09
C LEU A 590 -30.00 22.22 -8.57
N ILE A 591 -29.86 23.52 -8.19
CA ILE A 591 -30.96 24.35 -7.71
C ILE A 591 -31.99 24.58 -8.81
N TYR A 592 -31.59 24.90 -10.05
CA TYR A 592 -32.51 25.09 -11.15
C TYR A 592 -33.23 23.78 -11.52
N LYS A 593 -32.57 22.64 -11.44
CA LYS A 593 -33.20 21.32 -11.60
C LYS A 593 -34.29 21.10 -10.54
N SER A 594 -33.98 21.37 -9.27
CA SER A 594 -34.93 21.20 -8.16
C SER A 594 -36.15 22.17 -8.24
N LYS A 595 -36.00 23.29 -8.95
CA LYS A 595 -37.05 24.27 -9.20
C LYS A 595 -37.76 24.09 -10.53
N GLU A 596 -37.47 23.03 -11.26
CA GLU A 596 -38.03 22.71 -12.59
C GLU A 596 -37.82 23.86 -13.64
N GLN A 597 -36.70 24.60 -13.48
CA GLN A 597 -36.26 25.65 -14.41
C GLN A 597 -35.26 25.08 -15.40
N PHE A 598 -35.74 24.25 -16.34
CA PHE A 598 -34.93 23.39 -17.19
C PHE A 598 -33.99 24.18 -18.10
N ASP A 599 -34.40 25.31 -18.70
CA ASP A 599 -33.53 26.15 -19.54
C ASP A 599 -32.28 26.62 -18.78
N LEU A 600 -32.48 27.11 -17.52
CA LEU A 600 -31.39 27.58 -16.66
C LEU A 600 -30.54 26.41 -16.15
N MET A 601 -31.13 25.27 -15.87
CA MET A 601 -30.46 24.06 -15.53
C MET A 601 -29.54 23.61 -16.68
N ALA A 602 -30.07 23.52 -17.92
CA ALA A 602 -29.32 23.11 -19.09
C ALA A 602 -28.17 24.07 -19.42
N LEU A 603 -28.40 25.40 -19.25
CA LEU A 603 -27.35 26.40 -19.41
C LEU A 603 -26.18 26.13 -18.47
N ASN A 604 -26.48 25.94 -17.15
CA ASN A 604 -25.46 25.70 -16.15
C ASN A 604 -24.80 24.32 -16.31
N ALA A 605 -25.52 23.29 -16.75
CA ALA A 605 -24.97 21.98 -17.07
C ALA A 605 -23.90 22.07 -18.16
N ARG A 606 -24.15 22.81 -19.24
CA ARG A 606 -23.17 23.05 -20.30
C ARG A 606 -21.95 23.83 -19.78
N GLN A 607 -22.15 24.76 -18.84
CA GLN A 607 -21.03 25.47 -18.21
C GLN A 607 -20.19 24.54 -17.34
N VAL A 608 -20.78 23.66 -16.51
CA VAL A 608 -20.05 22.66 -15.70
C VAL A 608 -19.14 21.80 -16.59
N ILE A 609 -19.66 21.29 -17.70
CA ILE A 609 -18.88 20.49 -18.67
C ILE A 609 -17.71 21.33 -19.21
N ARG A 610 -17.97 22.59 -19.60
CA ARG A 610 -16.96 23.51 -20.13
C ARG A 610 -15.91 23.90 -19.07
N ASP A 611 -16.33 24.14 -17.84
CA ASP A 611 -15.46 24.55 -16.74
C ASP A 611 -14.49 23.43 -16.33
N LEU A 612 -14.90 22.17 -16.51
CA LEU A 612 -14.04 21.01 -16.33
C LEU A 612 -13.21 20.64 -17.59
N GLY A 613 -13.18 21.55 -18.59
CA GLY A 613 -12.27 21.46 -19.75
C GLY A 613 -12.78 20.57 -20.90
N PHE A 614 -14.04 20.11 -20.85
CA PHE A 614 -14.65 19.35 -21.92
C PHE A 614 -15.33 20.28 -22.93
N ILE A 615 -15.24 19.93 -24.22
CA ILE A 615 -15.91 20.70 -25.28
C ILE A 615 -16.89 19.76 -26.00
N LEU A 616 -18.18 20.02 -25.82
CA LEU A 616 -19.24 19.30 -26.50
C LEU A 616 -19.46 19.89 -27.90
N SER A 617 -19.68 19.00 -28.88
CA SER A 617 -20.08 19.34 -30.24
C SER A 617 -21.28 18.47 -30.61
N VAL A 618 -22.37 19.10 -31.01
CA VAL A 618 -23.59 18.44 -31.43
C VAL A 618 -23.85 18.77 -32.92
N ASP A 619 -24.01 17.74 -33.74
CA ASP A 619 -24.38 17.88 -35.16
C ASP A 619 -25.57 16.94 -35.47
N GLY A 620 -26.76 17.51 -35.55
CA GLY A 620 -27.99 16.77 -35.60
C GLY A 620 -28.18 15.88 -34.38
N ASN A 621 -28.24 14.57 -34.60
CA ASN A 621 -28.33 13.57 -33.51
C ASN A 621 -26.99 13.01 -33.07
N ASN A 622 -25.88 13.46 -33.66
CA ASN A 622 -24.54 13.02 -33.24
C ASN A 622 -23.96 13.95 -32.20
N ILE A 623 -23.44 13.38 -31.13
CA ILE A 623 -22.73 14.10 -30.09
C ILE A 623 -21.28 13.61 -30.04
N SER A 624 -20.35 14.55 -29.85
CA SER A 624 -18.95 14.28 -29.62
C SER A 624 -18.39 15.18 -28.53
N MET A 625 -17.32 14.74 -27.89
CA MET A 625 -16.71 15.47 -26.79
C MET A 625 -15.19 15.49 -26.96
N ASP A 626 -14.59 16.70 -27.11
CA ASP A 626 -13.15 16.88 -26.96
C ASP A 626 -12.79 16.82 -25.46
N ARG A 627 -11.88 15.90 -25.11
CA ARG A 627 -11.50 15.57 -23.74
C ARG A 627 -10.04 15.95 -23.43
N THR A 628 -9.33 16.54 -24.39
CA THR A 628 -7.88 16.79 -24.32
C THR A 628 -7.47 17.56 -23.06
N ASN A 629 -8.32 18.46 -22.59
CA ASN A 629 -8.11 19.22 -21.36
C ASN A 629 -9.15 18.87 -20.28
N GLY A 630 -9.90 17.78 -20.47
CA GLY A 630 -10.99 17.39 -19.58
C GLY A 630 -10.49 16.80 -18.27
N ILE A 631 -11.11 17.23 -17.18
CA ILE A 631 -10.91 16.67 -15.83
C ILE A 631 -12.13 15.79 -15.52
N PRO A 632 -12.01 14.46 -15.51
CA PRO A 632 -13.12 13.57 -15.17
C PRO A 632 -13.53 13.75 -13.71
N GLU A 633 -14.73 14.25 -13.49
CA GLU A 633 -15.36 14.40 -12.19
C GLU A 633 -16.83 14.04 -12.24
N ILE A 634 -17.42 13.71 -11.11
CA ILE A 634 -18.83 13.29 -11.00
C ILE A 634 -19.79 14.39 -11.49
N HIS A 635 -19.42 15.66 -11.35
CA HIS A 635 -20.23 16.79 -11.78
C HIS A 635 -20.47 16.82 -13.29
N VAL A 636 -19.51 16.36 -14.11
CA VAL A 636 -19.68 16.20 -15.56
C VAL A 636 -20.74 15.13 -15.86
N VAL A 637 -20.70 14.02 -15.12
CA VAL A 637 -21.67 12.93 -15.27
C VAL A 637 -23.07 13.44 -14.97
N TRP A 638 -23.26 14.17 -13.87
CA TRP A 638 -24.56 14.77 -13.51
C TRP A 638 -25.06 15.75 -14.56
N ALA A 639 -24.17 16.61 -15.05
CA ALA A 639 -24.50 17.57 -16.10
C ALA A 639 -24.96 16.89 -17.40
N LEU A 640 -24.27 15.82 -17.83
CA LEU A 640 -24.64 15.05 -19.02
C LEU A 640 -25.99 14.34 -18.82
N LEU A 641 -26.26 13.77 -17.66
CA LEU A 641 -27.51 13.10 -17.34
C LEU A 641 -28.69 14.07 -17.33
N PHE A 642 -28.51 15.28 -16.78
CA PHE A 642 -29.56 16.31 -16.80
C PHE A 642 -29.85 16.80 -18.20
N LEU A 643 -28.82 16.98 -19.05
CA LEU A 643 -29.00 17.34 -20.46
C LEU A 643 -29.66 16.20 -21.22
N SER A 644 -29.31 14.92 -20.93
CA SER A 644 -29.99 13.76 -21.52
C SER A 644 -31.49 13.76 -21.22
N ALA A 645 -31.86 13.98 -19.95
CA ALA A 645 -33.27 14.01 -19.54
C ALA A 645 -34.05 15.18 -20.20
N ASP A 646 -33.46 16.37 -20.24
CA ASP A 646 -34.04 17.55 -20.89
C ASP A 646 -34.31 17.32 -22.37
N ILE A 647 -33.32 16.83 -23.11
CA ILE A 647 -33.42 16.51 -24.53
C ILE A 647 -34.44 15.39 -24.80
N PHE A 648 -34.56 14.41 -23.91
CA PHE A 648 -35.55 13.35 -23.99
C PHE A 648 -36.97 13.90 -23.88
N GLU A 649 -37.25 14.84 -22.99
CA GLU A 649 -38.53 15.52 -22.86
C GLU A 649 -38.87 16.40 -24.07
N GLU A 650 -37.85 16.96 -24.74
CA GLU A 650 -38.01 17.63 -26.06
C GLU A 650 -38.34 16.67 -27.22
N GLY A 651 -38.32 15.36 -26.99
CA GLY A 651 -38.68 14.32 -27.96
C GLY A 651 -37.52 13.79 -28.81
N ASN A 652 -36.27 14.18 -28.56
CA ASN A 652 -35.10 13.68 -29.27
C ASN A 652 -34.39 12.55 -28.49
N SER A 653 -35.00 11.37 -28.49
CA SER A 653 -34.49 10.20 -27.78
C SER A 653 -33.11 9.71 -28.25
N VAL A 654 -32.75 9.90 -29.54
CA VAL A 654 -31.45 9.47 -30.08
C VAL A 654 -30.32 10.31 -29.54
N LEU A 655 -30.48 11.63 -29.52
CA LEU A 655 -29.49 12.53 -28.95
C LEU A 655 -29.39 12.37 -27.42
N ALA A 656 -30.52 12.15 -26.74
CA ALA A 656 -30.57 11.88 -25.32
C ALA A 656 -29.74 10.65 -24.92
N LEU A 657 -29.88 9.54 -25.68
CA LEU A 657 -29.04 8.36 -25.46
C LEU A 657 -27.56 8.67 -25.66
N GLY A 658 -27.18 9.47 -26.66
CA GLY A 658 -25.80 9.89 -26.85
C GLY A 658 -25.22 10.63 -25.66
N TYR A 659 -26.00 11.50 -24.97
CA TYR A 659 -25.59 12.14 -23.71
C TYR A 659 -25.44 11.13 -22.56
N CYS A 660 -26.35 10.16 -22.47
CA CYS A 660 -26.30 9.11 -21.46
C CYS A 660 -25.06 8.21 -21.64
N ASP A 661 -24.72 7.83 -22.88
CA ASP A 661 -23.54 7.05 -23.22
C ASP A 661 -22.25 7.78 -22.83
N LEU A 662 -22.16 9.08 -23.11
CA LEU A 662 -21.04 9.92 -22.65
C LEU A 662 -20.96 9.99 -21.13
N ALA A 663 -22.10 10.06 -20.42
CA ALA A 663 -22.14 10.08 -18.96
C ALA A 663 -21.62 8.75 -18.39
N GLU A 664 -22.05 7.58 -18.93
CA GLU A 664 -21.55 6.27 -18.49
C GLU A 664 -20.05 6.13 -18.78
N GLU A 665 -19.56 6.64 -19.89
CA GLU A 665 -18.13 6.59 -20.24
C GLU A 665 -17.28 7.43 -19.26
N ILE A 666 -17.67 8.69 -18.98
CA ILE A 666 -16.98 9.55 -18.01
C ILE A 666 -17.05 8.93 -16.61
N TYR A 667 -18.22 8.40 -16.22
CA TYR A 667 -18.35 7.69 -14.94
C TYR A 667 -17.40 6.49 -14.86
N THR A 668 -17.29 5.71 -15.93
CA THR A 668 -16.39 4.54 -15.99
C THR A 668 -14.93 4.94 -15.83
N ILE A 669 -14.51 6.06 -16.42
CA ILE A 669 -13.15 6.60 -16.23
C ILE A 669 -12.96 7.06 -14.77
N PHE A 670 -13.88 7.88 -14.27
CA PHE A 670 -13.82 8.45 -12.92
C PHE A 670 -13.89 7.38 -11.83
N ASN A 671 -14.82 6.42 -11.97
CA ASN A 671 -15.06 5.38 -10.97
C ASN A 671 -14.20 4.10 -11.16
N GLY A 672 -13.46 4.00 -12.27
CA GLY A 672 -12.66 2.82 -12.62
C GLY A 672 -13.47 1.69 -13.26
N THR A 673 -14.79 1.64 -13.04
CA THR A 673 -15.72 0.67 -13.64
C THR A 673 -17.10 1.29 -13.84
N LYS A 674 -17.94 0.70 -14.69
CA LYS A 674 -19.34 1.13 -14.84
C LYS A 674 -20.28 0.64 -13.75
N ILE A 675 -19.79 -0.22 -12.85
CA ILE A 675 -20.57 -0.77 -11.74
C ILE A 675 -21.00 0.37 -10.83
N GLY A 676 -22.28 0.43 -10.49
CA GLY A 676 -22.85 1.48 -9.65
C GLY A 676 -23.36 2.71 -10.40
N PHE A 677 -23.28 2.76 -11.73
CA PHE A 677 -23.79 3.88 -12.51
C PHE A 677 -25.28 4.13 -12.28
N GLU A 678 -26.11 3.09 -12.35
CA GLU A 678 -27.55 3.19 -12.10
C GLU A 678 -27.86 3.62 -10.63
N GLU A 679 -27.07 3.14 -9.67
CA GLU A 679 -27.22 3.53 -8.26
C GLU A 679 -26.84 5.00 -8.05
N MET A 680 -25.81 5.48 -8.72
CA MET A 680 -25.42 6.88 -8.72
C MET A 680 -26.54 7.77 -9.34
N GLN A 681 -27.19 7.31 -10.39
CA GLN A 681 -28.36 8.04 -10.95
C GLN A 681 -29.48 8.20 -9.91
N LYS A 682 -29.84 7.12 -9.20
CA LYS A 682 -30.84 7.19 -8.12
C LYS A 682 -30.45 8.15 -7.01
N GLN A 683 -29.18 8.12 -6.60
CA GLN A 683 -28.65 9.05 -5.59
C GLN A 683 -28.71 10.51 -6.04
N LEU A 684 -28.47 10.77 -7.33
CA LEU A 684 -28.62 12.11 -7.90
C LEU A 684 -30.07 12.60 -7.80
N ASP A 685 -31.03 11.73 -8.12
CA ASP A 685 -32.47 12.04 -8.01
C ASP A 685 -32.86 12.32 -6.54
N GLU A 686 -32.34 11.57 -5.58
CA GLU A 686 -32.55 11.81 -4.15
C GLU A 686 -31.98 13.16 -3.69
N ILE A 687 -30.79 13.54 -4.19
CA ILE A 687 -30.18 14.86 -3.91
C ILE A 687 -31.12 15.97 -4.40
N VAL A 688 -31.57 15.89 -5.65
CA VAL A 688 -32.48 16.89 -6.25
C VAL A 688 -33.79 16.97 -5.47
N PHE A 689 -34.37 15.81 -5.13
CA PHE A 689 -35.61 15.75 -4.34
C PHE A 689 -35.45 16.37 -2.95
N SER A 690 -34.36 16.12 -2.27
CA SER A 690 -34.06 16.72 -0.97
C SER A 690 -33.99 18.26 -1.04
N MET A 691 -33.54 18.81 -2.18
CA MET A 691 -33.49 20.25 -2.43
C MET A 691 -34.86 20.85 -2.73
N GLN A 692 -35.82 20.08 -3.26
CA GLN A 692 -37.19 20.53 -3.45
C GLN A 692 -37.94 20.71 -2.13
N LEU A 693 -37.58 19.91 -1.10
CA LEU A 693 -38.19 19.94 0.23
C LEU A 693 -37.60 21.02 1.17
N ALA A 694 -36.44 21.58 0.84
CA ALA A 694 -35.73 22.60 1.60
C ALA A 694 -36.01 24.02 1.06
#